data_cea729fcd28f92294c9ea8430930b394
#
_entry.id   cea729fcd28f92294c9ea8430930b394
#
_cell.length_a   1.000
_cell.length_b   1.000
_cell.length_c   1.000
_cell.angle_alpha   90.00
_cell.angle_beta   90.00
_cell.angle_gamma   90.00
#
_symmetry.space_group_name_H-M   'P 1'
#
loop_
_entity.id
_entity.type
_entity.pdbx_description
1 polymer ?
#
loop_
_entity_poly.entity_id
_entity_poly.type
_entity_poly.pdbx_seq_one_letter_code
_entity_poly.pdbx_strand_id
1 'polypeptide(L)'
;MPRHLLIAFALVATLCSATFCPAKDRNKDKGKAKSTPLRSIHLDRAGKKWADKTLRKMSPEEEVGQLFSIWTRVQFLNDADPIFIQLSDSIRKYHVGSVVMSVPVDGPLLLRNQPYVAAELLNRLQKASKLPLIVAADFERGLSMRLYGTTVFPHAMAFSATGDAENAEAFGRISALEARAIGVHWNFFPDADVNSNPANPVINIRSFGEDPKQVGDFVAAYIRGAHEAGMLTTAKHFPGHGDTATDSHLGLAQVSGDHARLNAVELPPFERAISAGVDAVMVAHVTVPALDSDPTRVATTSKAIVTGLLKEDMGFKGVVVTDALDMAGLTRIYANDVGRAAVESFKAGNDVLIIPADLDASYRSMLQAVRSGEISRSRLDESVRKILELKASVGLNKARFADLSQLSREIAKPENVAVGQRIADEAITLVRDNGKVIPLQSSVNSVGTPEAALPYQSVPVVSNRLVAVIFSDDLRTDSGRMLERQILARVRDAHVIYVDSRSAAGMTPSVMQAIEGADHVIAALYVVPVAGRAIRTASGGVTNTVAVDDSMGALLNAILDRAADRTAVLAMGNPYVIQNFPAIQNYVCAFSNASVSETAAVKAVFGEIPIRGHLPVTIPGIASRGEGIERTAQSNAGGSNNVHP
;
A
#
# COMPACT_ATOMS: atom_id res chain seq x y z
N MET A 1 -44.78 -28.63 55.98
CA MET A 1 -46.26 -28.54 56.08
C MET A 1 -46.70 -27.13 56.04
N PRO A 2 -47.84 -26.80 55.44
CA PRO A 2 -48.31 -27.05 54.06
C PRO A 2 -48.66 -25.65 53.41
N ARG A 3 -48.95 -25.44 52.20
CA ARG A 3 -50.10 -25.72 51.34
C ARG A 3 -50.09 -24.80 50.08
N HIS A 4 -50.32 -25.48 48.97
CA HIS A 4 -50.82 -25.05 47.70
C HIS A 4 -51.71 -23.82 47.63
N LEU A 5 -51.61 -23.03 46.51
CA LEU A 5 -52.80 -22.68 45.72
C LEU A 5 -52.41 -22.36 44.26
N LEU A 6 -52.90 -23.20 43.36
CA LEU A 6 -53.10 -22.92 41.94
C LEU A 6 -54.33 -22.01 41.77
N ILE A 7 -54.26 -21.01 40.90
CA ILE A 7 -55.45 -20.45 40.25
C ILE A 7 -55.10 -20.14 38.78
N ALA A 8 -55.77 -20.89 37.93
CA ALA A 8 -55.94 -20.58 36.51
C ALA A 8 -57.16 -19.68 36.33
N PHE A 9 -57.13 -18.73 35.38
CA PHE A 9 -58.33 -18.18 34.68
C PHE A 9 -57.85 -17.37 33.50
N ALA A 10 -58.08 -17.84 32.28
CA ALA A 10 -59.28 -17.58 31.42
C ALA A 10 -59.20 -16.26 30.64
N LEU A 11 -59.12 -16.43 29.28
CA LEU A 11 -59.29 -15.41 28.24
C LEU A 11 -60.61 -14.64 28.44
N VAL A 12 -60.53 -13.30 28.22
CA VAL A 12 -61.62 -12.54 27.66
C VAL A 12 -61.02 -11.58 26.61
N ALA A 13 -61.38 -11.83 25.36
CA ALA A 13 -61.15 -10.92 24.22
C ALA A 13 -62.22 -9.82 24.25
N THR A 14 -61.77 -8.57 24.32
CA THR A 14 -62.64 -7.42 24.06
C THR A 14 -62.03 -6.58 22.97
N LEU A 15 -62.60 -6.60 21.77
CA LEU A 15 -62.35 -5.67 20.70
C LEU A 15 -62.77 -4.26 21.14
N CYS A 16 -61.79 -3.36 21.20
CA CYS A 16 -62.04 -1.93 21.17
C CYS A 16 -61.41 -1.35 19.92
N SER A 17 -62.26 -1.02 18.96
CA SER A 17 -61.91 -0.24 17.77
C SER A 17 -61.59 1.19 18.20
N ALA A 18 -60.33 1.54 18.28
CA ALA A 18 -59.89 2.93 18.45
C ALA A 18 -59.42 3.45 17.10
N THR A 19 -60.17 4.35 16.54
CA THR A 19 -59.84 5.19 15.39
C THR A 19 -58.59 6.03 15.71
N PHE A 20 -57.47 5.68 15.07
CA PHE A 20 -56.23 6.47 15.13
C PHE A 20 -56.36 7.68 14.19
N CYS A 21 -56.47 8.87 14.76
CA CYS A 21 -56.28 10.14 14.07
C CYS A 21 -54.77 10.43 14.01
N PRO A 22 -54.16 10.66 12.82
CA PRO A 22 -52.72 10.95 12.79
C PRO A 22 -52.47 12.39 13.28
N ALA A 23 -51.80 12.50 14.42
CA ALA A 23 -51.22 13.76 14.88
C ALA A 23 -50.14 14.19 13.88
N LYS A 24 -50.30 15.38 13.30
CA LYS A 24 -49.29 16.06 12.49
C LYS A 24 -48.07 16.40 13.36
N ASP A 25 -47.06 15.56 13.32
CA ASP A 25 -45.79 15.86 13.92
C ASP A 25 -45.06 16.94 13.09
N ARG A 26 -45.09 18.17 13.57
CA ARG A 26 -44.29 19.30 13.08
C ARG A 26 -42.93 19.26 13.74
N ASN A 27 -42.14 18.23 13.43
CA ASN A 27 -40.73 18.28 13.76
C ASN A 27 -39.95 18.70 12.50
N LYS A 28 -39.50 19.94 12.52
CA LYS A 28 -38.64 20.53 11.49
C LYS A 28 -37.37 19.69 11.40
N ASP A 29 -37.25 19.01 10.27
CA ASP A 29 -36.07 18.29 9.82
C ASP A 29 -34.88 19.27 9.76
N LYS A 30 -34.12 19.39 10.85
CA LYS A 30 -32.84 20.09 10.87
C LYS A 30 -31.82 19.19 10.19
N GLY A 31 -31.62 19.46 8.90
CA GLY A 31 -30.39 19.20 8.16
C GLY A 31 -29.72 17.84 8.38
N LYS A 32 -30.29 16.75 7.85
CA LYS A 32 -29.49 15.59 7.47
C LYS A 32 -28.49 16.06 6.43
N ALA A 33 -27.20 16.10 6.79
CA ALA A 33 -26.13 16.25 5.83
C ALA A 33 -26.31 15.17 4.77
N LYS A 34 -26.66 15.55 3.55
CA LYS A 34 -26.77 14.63 2.43
C LYS A 34 -25.36 14.10 2.17
N SER A 35 -25.10 12.85 2.51
CA SER A 35 -23.94 12.14 2.01
C SER A 35 -23.99 12.21 0.49
N THR A 36 -23.03 12.88 -0.12
CA THR A 36 -22.94 12.93 -1.58
C THR A 36 -22.56 11.53 -2.04
N PRO A 37 -23.32 10.89 -2.96
CA PRO A 37 -22.91 9.62 -3.54
C PRO A 37 -21.49 9.78 -4.10
N LEU A 38 -20.61 8.79 -3.86
CA LEU A 38 -19.30 8.72 -4.46
C LEU A 38 -19.49 8.78 -5.99
N ARG A 39 -19.00 9.83 -6.60
CA ARG A 39 -19.07 10.05 -8.04
C ARG A 39 -17.66 9.98 -8.61
N SER A 40 -17.55 9.49 -9.84
CA SER A 40 -16.33 9.59 -10.63
C SER A 40 -15.75 11.01 -10.58
N ILE A 41 -14.42 11.12 -10.64
CA ILE A 41 -13.75 12.43 -10.67
C ILE A 41 -14.28 13.26 -11.85
N HIS A 42 -14.77 14.44 -11.55
CA HIS A 42 -15.28 15.34 -12.58
C HIS A 42 -15.25 16.79 -12.13
N LEU A 43 -14.47 17.59 -12.85
CA LEU A 43 -14.45 19.04 -12.67
C LEU A 43 -15.57 19.68 -13.49
N ASP A 44 -16.70 19.94 -12.86
CA ASP A 44 -17.83 20.62 -13.49
C ASP A 44 -17.61 22.13 -13.63
N ARG A 45 -18.50 22.79 -14.42
CA ARG A 45 -18.43 24.25 -14.62
C ARG A 45 -18.58 25.03 -13.31
N ALA A 46 -19.33 24.52 -12.35
CA ALA A 46 -19.51 25.15 -11.04
C ALA A 46 -18.23 25.06 -10.20
N GLY A 47 -17.52 23.94 -10.28
CA GLY A 47 -16.21 23.75 -9.65
C GLY A 47 -15.14 24.69 -10.19
N LYS A 48 -15.06 24.83 -11.53
CA LYS A 48 -14.15 25.83 -12.17
C LYS A 48 -14.46 27.24 -11.70
N LYS A 49 -15.74 27.64 -11.71
CA LYS A 49 -16.15 28.96 -11.23
C LYS A 49 -15.84 29.17 -9.75
N TRP A 50 -15.97 28.11 -8.93
CA TRP A 50 -15.58 28.18 -7.52
C TRP A 50 -14.08 28.39 -7.36
N ALA A 51 -13.25 27.65 -8.09
CA ALA A 51 -11.78 27.80 -8.07
C ALA A 51 -11.37 29.21 -8.46
N ASP A 52 -11.85 29.74 -9.59
CA ASP A 52 -11.57 31.09 -10.05
C ASP A 52 -12.01 32.18 -9.07
N LYS A 53 -13.20 32.03 -8.48
CA LYS A 53 -13.72 32.99 -7.51
C LYS A 53 -12.91 32.95 -6.20
N THR A 54 -12.44 31.78 -5.79
CA THR A 54 -11.64 31.58 -4.60
C THR A 54 -10.27 32.21 -4.78
N LEU A 55 -9.57 31.88 -5.87
CA LEU A 55 -8.24 32.41 -6.20
C LEU A 55 -8.23 33.95 -6.20
N ARG A 56 -9.20 34.59 -6.87
CA ARG A 56 -9.28 36.07 -6.90
C ARG A 56 -9.41 36.74 -5.53
N LYS A 57 -9.74 36.00 -4.47
CA LYS A 57 -9.94 36.52 -3.12
C LYS A 57 -8.79 36.19 -2.18
N MET A 58 -7.85 35.39 -2.63
CA MET A 58 -6.75 34.94 -1.80
C MET A 58 -5.66 36.01 -1.72
N SER A 59 -5.04 36.12 -0.56
CA SER A 59 -3.79 36.87 -0.39
C SER A 59 -2.60 36.02 -0.87
N PRO A 60 -1.44 36.65 -1.16
CA PRO A 60 -0.22 35.90 -1.47
C PRO A 60 0.15 34.86 -0.41
N GLU A 61 -0.10 35.15 0.86
CA GLU A 61 0.13 34.24 1.99
C GLU A 61 -0.76 33.01 1.91
N GLU A 62 -2.04 33.21 1.61
CA GLU A 62 -2.99 32.11 1.43
C GLU A 62 -2.67 31.26 0.21
N GLU A 63 -2.23 31.88 -0.89
CA GLU A 63 -1.84 31.21 -2.12
C GLU A 63 -0.60 30.35 -1.93
N VAL A 64 0.46 30.90 -1.33
CA VAL A 64 1.70 30.15 -1.02
C VAL A 64 1.38 28.98 -0.09
N GLY A 65 0.49 29.18 0.88
CA GLY A 65 0.07 28.10 1.79
C GLY A 65 -0.56 26.91 1.06
N GLN A 66 -1.35 27.15 0.00
CA GLN A 66 -1.98 26.08 -0.77
C GLN A 66 -0.99 25.14 -1.45
N LEU A 67 0.24 25.56 -1.68
CA LEU A 67 1.28 24.75 -2.30
C LEU A 67 1.81 23.66 -1.37
N PHE A 68 1.62 23.79 -0.06
CA PHE A 68 2.20 22.86 0.92
C PHE A 68 1.24 21.76 1.35
N SER A 69 1.82 20.55 1.48
CA SER A 69 1.19 19.38 2.10
C SER A 69 2.02 18.90 3.28
N ILE A 70 1.42 18.75 4.46
CA ILE A 70 2.13 18.43 5.70
C ILE A 70 1.74 17.07 6.26
N TRP A 71 2.63 16.45 7.05
CA TRP A 71 2.34 15.17 7.71
C TRP A 71 1.16 15.27 8.67
N THR A 72 0.32 14.23 8.64
CA THR A 72 -0.68 13.94 9.67
C THR A 72 -0.56 12.48 10.06
N ARG A 73 -0.09 12.21 11.27
CA ARG A 73 0.03 10.84 11.79
C ARG A 73 -1.23 10.49 12.56
N VAL A 74 -2.02 9.57 12.00
CA VAL A 74 -3.31 9.16 12.59
C VAL A 74 -3.09 8.39 13.88
N GLN A 75 -3.58 8.98 14.96
CA GLN A 75 -3.72 8.41 16.28
C GLN A 75 -4.82 9.16 17.03
N PHE A 76 -5.29 8.59 18.14
CA PHE A 76 -6.20 9.35 18.99
C PHE A 76 -5.46 10.53 19.64
N LEU A 77 -5.97 11.73 19.41
CA LEU A 77 -5.47 12.99 19.99
C LEU A 77 -6.65 13.73 20.59
N ASN A 78 -6.63 14.07 21.88
CA ASN A 78 -7.65 14.94 22.43
C ASN A 78 -7.44 16.40 22.01
N ASP A 79 -8.40 17.30 22.31
CA ASP A 79 -8.32 18.70 21.87
C ASP A 79 -7.19 19.50 22.54
N ALA A 80 -6.71 19.07 23.72
CA ALA A 80 -5.60 19.68 24.44
C ALA A 80 -4.24 19.00 24.14
N ASP A 81 -4.19 18.00 23.26
CA ASP A 81 -2.95 17.34 22.88
C ASP A 81 -2.03 18.31 22.14
N PRO A 82 -0.76 18.48 22.56
CA PRO A 82 0.18 19.39 21.91
C PRO A 82 0.37 19.12 20.41
N ILE A 83 0.34 17.85 19.98
CA ILE A 83 0.47 17.47 18.57
C ILE A 83 -0.75 17.98 17.78
N PHE A 84 -1.96 17.81 18.32
CA PHE A 84 -3.17 18.30 17.66
C PHE A 84 -3.21 19.85 17.59
N ILE A 85 -2.81 20.52 18.67
CA ILE A 85 -2.72 21.99 18.72
C ILE A 85 -1.71 22.47 17.67
N GLN A 86 -0.49 21.93 17.67
CA GLN A 86 0.56 22.31 16.73
C GLN A 86 0.12 22.09 15.27
N LEU A 87 -0.51 20.96 14.97
CA LEU A 87 -0.99 20.65 13.63
C LEU A 87 -2.09 21.60 13.19
N SER A 88 -3.07 21.86 14.07
CA SER A 88 -4.16 22.80 13.82
C SER A 88 -3.68 24.24 13.63
N ASP A 89 -2.70 24.67 14.42
CA ASP A 89 -2.10 26.00 14.32
C ASP A 89 -1.26 26.14 13.04
N SER A 90 -0.54 25.10 12.65
CA SER A 90 0.18 25.08 11.36
C SER A 90 -0.80 25.22 10.19
N ILE A 91 -1.93 24.50 10.20
CA ILE A 91 -2.99 24.62 9.19
C ILE A 91 -3.54 26.05 9.12
N ARG A 92 -3.82 26.68 10.27
CA ARG A 92 -4.37 28.04 10.33
C ARG A 92 -3.34 29.10 9.92
N LYS A 93 -2.12 29.00 10.48
CA LYS A 93 -1.06 30.00 10.30
C LYS A 93 -0.53 30.05 8.88
N TYR A 94 -0.29 28.87 8.28
CA TYR A 94 0.33 28.78 6.97
C TYR A 94 -0.67 28.52 5.84
N HIS A 95 -1.96 28.39 6.14
CA HIS A 95 -3.02 28.16 5.13
C HIS A 95 -2.76 26.95 4.23
N VAL A 96 -2.18 25.86 4.76
CA VAL A 96 -1.78 24.69 3.98
C VAL A 96 -2.90 24.13 3.13
N GLY A 97 -2.57 23.71 1.93
CA GLY A 97 -3.55 23.23 0.94
C GLY A 97 -3.98 21.79 1.15
N SER A 98 -3.12 20.98 1.74
CA SER A 98 -3.32 19.54 1.88
C SER A 98 -2.58 18.97 3.09
N VAL A 99 -2.96 17.75 3.49
CA VAL A 99 -2.27 16.95 4.50
C VAL A 99 -1.99 15.56 3.96
N VAL A 100 -0.85 14.97 4.32
CA VAL A 100 -0.50 13.58 4.00
C VAL A 100 -0.78 12.73 5.23
N MET A 101 -1.75 11.83 5.11
CA MET A 101 -2.12 10.90 6.16
C MET A 101 -1.12 9.74 6.22
N SER A 102 -0.58 9.50 7.39
CA SER A 102 0.24 8.33 7.72
C SER A 102 -0.12 7.85 9.13
N VAL A 103 0.70 6.98 9.71
CA VAL A 103 0.59 6.50 11.08
C VAL A 103 1.90 6.73 11.82
N PRO A 104 1.91 6.79 13.16
CA PRO A 104 3.15 6.80 13.91
C PRO A 104 3.96 5.54 13.64
N VAL A 105 5.28 5.64 13.78
CA VAL A 105 6.22 4.52 13.63
C VAL A 105 7.03 4.34 14.91
N ASP A 106 7.34 3.09 15.26
CA ASP A 106 8.26 2.72 16.34
C ASP A 106 9.27 1.69 15.79
N GLY A 107 10.42 2.19 15.37
CA GLY A 107 11.38 1.38 14.62
C GLY A 107 10.75 0.80 13.34
N PRO A 108 10.72 -0.54 13.18
CA PRO A 108 10.09 -1.16 12.01
C PRO A 108 8.56 -1.25 12.08
N LEU A 109 7.96 -0.89 13.21
CA LEU A 109 6.54 -1.04 13.44
C LEU A 109 5.76 0.17 12.91
N LEU A 110 4.80 -0.08 12.04
CA LEU A 110 3.75 0.87 11.72
C LEU A 110 2.64 0.75 12.76
N LEU A 111 2.44 1.79 13.57
CA LEU A 111 1.41 1.81 14.61
C LEU A 111 0.05 2.12 13.95
N ARG A 112 -0.45 1.12 13.21
CA ARG A 112 -1.72 1.23 12.48
C ARG A 112 -2.88 1.50 13.43
N ASN A 113 -3.87 2.24 12.95
CA ASN A 113 -5.03 2.63 13.74
C ASN A 113 -6.34 2.15 13.10
N GLN A 114 -7.48 2.53 13.69
CA GLN A 114 -8.80 2.17 13.18
C GLN A 114 -9.32 3.24 12.20
N PRO A 115 -10.12 2.86 11.18
CA PRO A 115 -10.71 3.81 10.22
C PRO A 115 -11.50 4.95 10.89
N TYR A 116 -12.18 4.65 11.99
CA TYR A 116 -12.97 5.64 12.73
C TYR A 116 -12.09 6.75 13.34
N VAL A 117 -10.94 6.38 13.93
CA VAL A 117 -9.98 7.34 14.50
C VAL A 117 -9.39 8.21 13.39
N ALA A 118 -9.10 7.62 12.23
CA ALA A 118 -8.61 8.37 11.06
C ALA A 118 -9.64 9.40 10.59
N ALA A 119 -10.87 8.98 10.32
CA ALA A 119 -11.93 9.84 9.81
C ALA A 119 -12.29 10.96 10.80
N GLU A 120 -12.31 10.68 12.10
CA GLU A 120 -12.57 11.66 13.14
C GLU A 120 -11.49 12.75 13.18
N LEU A 121 -10.22 12.34 13.25
CA LEU A 121 -9.09 13.28 13.24
C LEU A 121 -9.09 14.14 11.96
N LEU A 122 -9.28 13.53 10.79
CA LEU A 122 -9.32 14.26 9.52
C LEU A 122 -10.48 15.27 9.48
N ASN A 123 -11.65 14.92 10.02
CA ASN A 123 -12.77 15.86 10.15
C ASN A 123 -12.43 17.06 11.06
N ARG A 124 -11.69 16.85 12.16
CA ARG A 124 -11.23 17.95 13.03
C ARG A 124 -10.24 18.87 12.33
N LEU A 125 -9.31 18.31 11.54
CA LEU A 125 -8.38 19.11 10.74
C LEU A 125 -9.09 19.89 9.64
N GLN A 126 -10.11 19.32 9.01
CA GLN A 126 -10.97 20.05 8.07
C GLN A 126 -11.67 21.26 8.74
N LYS A 127 -12.05 21.17 10.01
CA LYS A 127 -12.62 22.29 10.78
C LYS A 127 -11.58 23.38 11.06
N ALA A 128 -10.33 23.01 11.24
CA ALA A 128 -9.24 23.96 11.50
C ALA A 128 -8.89 24.80 10.27
N SER A 129 -9.16 24.32 9.07
CA SER A 129 -8.80 24.99 7.81
C SER A 129 -9.88 25.94 7.30
N LYS A 130 -9.47 27.11 6.78
CA LYS A 130 -10.35 28.06 6.11
C LYS A 130 -10.89 27.52 4.79
N LEU A 131 -10.01 27.00 3.93
CA LEU A 131 -10.36 26.30 2.70
C LEU A 131 -10.35 24.78 2.93
N PRO A 132 -11.15 23.99 2.21
CA PRO A 132 -11.10 22.54 2.34
C PRO A 132 -9.69 21.99 2.10
N LEU A 133 -9.23 21.07 2.97
CA LEU A 133 -7.97 20.37 2.80
C LEU A 133 -8.14 19.20 1.82
N ILE A 134 -7.21 19.02 0.88
CA ILE A 134 -7.05 17.71 0.28
C ILE A 134 -6.34 16.82 1.30
N VAL A 135 -6.87 15.63 1.54
CA VAL A 135 -6.19 14.60 2.33
C VAL A 135 -5.60 13.60 1.35
N ALA A 136 -4.29 13.46 1.35
CA ALA A 136 -3.54 12.48 0.59
C ALA A 136 -3.03 11.37 1.49
N ALA A 137 -2.68 10.22 0.91
CA ALA A 137 -2.02 9.12 1.61
C ALA A 137 -1.27 8.21 0.63
N ASP A 138 -0.30 7.43 1.14
CA ASP A 138 0.30 6.31 0.43
C ASP A 138 -0.46 5.03 0.76
N PHE A 139 -1.34 4.60 -0.12
CA PHE A 139 -2.10 3.36 -0.03
C PHE A 139 -1.70 2.39 -1.15
N GLU A 140 -0.41 2.08 -1.26
CA GLU A 140 0.14 1.18 -2.29
C GLU A 140 -0.38 -0.26 -2.18
N ARG A 141 -0.98 -0.60 -1.04
CA ARG A 141 -1.64 -1.89 -0.76
C ARG A 141 -3.06 -1.69 -0.19
N GLY A 142 -3.72 -0.61 -0.59
CA GLY A 142 -4.99 -0.19 0.01
C GLY A 142 -4.80 0.37 1.44
N LEU A 143 -5.93 0.62 2.11
CA LEU A 143 -5.93 1.24 3.43
C LEU A 143 -5.26 0.37 4.49
N SER A 144 -5.24 -0.95 4.32
CA SER A 144 -4.62 -1.91 5.25
C SER A 144 -3.13 -1.65 5.50
N MET A 145 -2.48 -0.91 4.62
CA MET A 145 -1.11 -0.44 4.84
C MET A 145 -1.00 0.49 6.06
N ARG A 146 -2.06 1.23 6.40
CA ARG A 146 -2.08 2.24 7.47
C ARG A 146 -3.14 1.96 8.54
N LEU A 147 -4.21 1.24 8.22
CA LEU A 147 -5.37 1.07 9.09
C LEU A 147 -5.75 -0.40 9.23
N TYR A 148 -6.09 -0.83 10.44
CA TYR A 148 -6.65 -2.15 10.70
C TYR A 148 -8.11 -2.25 10.26
N GLY A 149 -8.58 -3.47 9.99
CA GLY A 149 -9.98 -3.74 9.70
C GLY A 149 -10.48 -3.19 8.36
N THR A 150 -9.57 -3.00 7.40
CA THR A 150 -9.86 -2.59 6.02
C THR A 150 -9.53 -3.73 5.06
N THR A 151 -9.96 -3.63 3.80
CA THR A 151 -9.62 -4.64 2.79
C THR A 151 -8.12 -4.73 2.59
N VAL A 152 -7.59 -5.95 2.64
CA VAL A 152 -6.15 -6.22 2.48
C VAL A 152 -5.86 -6.63 1.05
N PHE A 153 -4.85 -5.99 0.45
CA PHE A 153 -4.32 -6.32 -0.86
C PHE A 153 -2.84 -6.67 -0.79
N PRO A 154 -2.33 -7.51 -1.72
CA PRO A 154 -0.89 -7.72 -1.86
C PRO A 154 -0.17 -6.51 -2.46
N HIS A 155 1.15 -6.56 -2.55
CA HIS A 155 1.96 -5.55 -3.26
C HIS A 155 1.72 -5.61 -4.78
N ALA A 156 2.10 -4.54 -5.49
CA ALA A 156 1.84 -4.37 -6.92
C ALA A 156 2.38 -5.51 -7.78
N MET A 157 3.55 -6.06 -7.48
CA MET A 157 4.15 -7.17 -8.24
C MET A 157 3.27 -8.43 -8.25
N ALA A 158 2.50 -8.69 -7.18
CA ALA A 158 1.57 -9.81 -7.11
C ALA A 158 0.42 -9.67 -8.12
N PHE A 159 -0.03 -8.44 -8.40
CA PHE A 159 -1.08 -8.24 -9.41
C PHE A 159 -0.61 -8.67 -10.80
N SER A 160 0.61 -8.29 -11.17
CA SER A 160 1.17 -8.68 -12.47
C SER A 160 1.43 -10.17 -12.59
N ALA A 161 1.71 -10.86 -11.48
CA ALA A 161 1.83 -12.31 -11.46
C ALA A 161 0.52 -13.03 -11.83
N THR A 162 -0.65 -12.40 -11.63
CA THR A 162 -1.95 -12.94 -12.07
C THR A 162 -2.14 -12.87 -13.59
N GLY A 163 -1.39 -12.01 -14.29
CA GLY A 163 -1.53 -11.75 -15.72
C GLY A 163 -2.77 -10.94 -16.10
N ASP A 164 -3.61 -10.53 -15.15
CA ASP A 164 -4.91 -9.87 -15.37
C ASP A 164 -4.93 -8.44 -14.81
N ALA A 165 -4.93 -7.45 -15.70
CA ALA A 165 -4.97 -6.04 -15.32
C ALA A 165 -6.33 -5.59 -14.72
N GLU A 166 -7.42 -6.35 -14.90
CA GLU A 166 -8.72 -6.05 -14.26
C GLU A 166 -8.61 -6.18 -12.74
N ASN A 167 -7.68 -7.00 -12.24
CA ASN A 167 -7.35 -7.09 -10.82
C ASN A 167 -6.83 -5.76 -10.26
N ALA A 168 -6.03 -5.01 -11.02
CA ALA A 168 -5.57 -3.68 -10.61
C ALA A 168 -6.70 -2.64 -10.68
N GLU A 169 -7.63 -2.76 -11.63
CA GLU A 169 -8.81 -1.89 -11.70
C GLU A 169 -9.73 -2.12 -10.50
N ALA A 170 -10.01 -3.38 -10.15
CA ALA A 170 -10.78 -3.73 -8.95
C ALA A 170 -10.10 -3.21 -7.66
N PHE A 171 -8.77 -3.34 -7.56
CA PHE A 171 -7.98 -2.80 -6.46
C PHE A 171 -8.10 -1.27 -6.36
N GLY A 172 -7.96 -0.56 -7.48
CA GLY A 172 -8.12 0.90 -7.54
C GLY A 172 -9.48 1.34 -7.04
N ARG A 173 -10.54 0.71 -7.53
CA ARG A 173 -11.92 1.01 -7.16
C ARG A 173 -12.21 0.74 -5.69
N ILE A 174 -11.82 -0.42 -5.16
CA ILE A 174 -12.06 -0.78 -3.76
C ILE A 174 -11.29 0.12 -2.81
N SER A 175 -9.99 0.34 -3.07
CA SER A 175 -9.16 1.25 -2.28
C SER A 175 -9.72 2.66 -2.26
N ALA A 176 -10.21 3.15 -3.41
CA ALA A 176 -10.82 4.47 -3.50
C ALA A 176 -12.11 4.57 -2.69
N LEU A 177 -13.01 3.59 -2.75
CA LEU A 177 -14.25 3.57 -1.97
C LEU A 177 -13.97 3.68 -0.48
N GLU A 178 -13.06 2.85 0.04
CA GLU A 178 -12.69 2.85 1.46
C GLU A 178 -11.96 4.14 1.86
N ALA A 179 -11.02 4.63 1.04
CA ALA A 179 -10.30 5.87 1.28
C ALA A 179 -11.24 7.09 1.34
N ARG A 180 -12.16 7.18 0.38
CA ARG A 180 -13.16 8.25 0.35
C ARG A 180 -14.10 8.22 1.54
N ALA A 181 -14.44 7.04 2.04
CA ALA A 181 -15.29 6.89 3.22
C ALA A 181 -14.66 7.51 4.48
N ILE A 182 -13.33 7.39 4.65
CA ILE A 182 -12.61 8.01 5.78
C ILE A 182 -12.19 9.47 5.54
N GLY A 183 -12.50 10.04 4.37
CA GLY A 183 -12.16 11.43 4.04
C GLY A 183 -10.77 11.61 3.41
N VAL A 184 -10.16 10.56 2.86
CA VAL A 184 -8.97 10.65 1.99
C VAL A 184 -9.43 10.85 0.55
N HIS A 185 -8.78 11.76 -0.17
CA HIS A 185 -9.20 12.23 -1.48
C HIS A 185 -8.19 11.90 -2.58
N TRP A 186 -6.93 11.67 -2.22
CA TRP A 186 -5.81 11.55 -3.14
C TRP A 186 -4.87 10.43 -2.70
N ASN A 187 -4.64 9.45 -3.57
CA ASN A 187 -3.65 8.41 -3.33
C ASN A 187 -2.35 8.70 -4.09
N PHE A 188 -1.22 8.67 -3.39
CA PHE A 188 0.11 8.71 -3.98
C PHE A 188 0.48 7.32 -4.52
N PHE A 189 -0.30 6.84 -5.47
CA PHE A 189 -0.20 5.58 -6.18
C PHE A 189 -0.99 5.69 -7.50
N PRO A 190 -0.61 5.02 -8.60
CA PRO A 190 0.27 3.84 -8.68
C PRO A 190 1.76 4.16 -8.87
N ASP A 191 2.62 3.20 -8.47
CA ASP A 191 4.02 3.19 -8.85
C ASP A 191 4.12 2.84 -10.35
N ALA A 192 4.65 3.77 -11.13
CA ALA A 192 4.89 3.61 -12.57
C ALA A 192 6.36 3.25 -12.87
N ASP A 193 7.13 2.97 -11.83
CA ASP A 193 8.51 2.54 -11.92
C ASP A 193 8.60 1.13 -12.52
N VAL A 194 9.52 0.93 -13.46
CA VAL A 194 9.83 -0.37 -14.04
C VAL A 194 10.98 -1.01 -13.26
N ASN A 195 10.75 -2.14 -12.59
CA ASN A 195 11.78 -2.79 -11.76
C ASN A 195 12.81 -3.51 -12.62
N SER A 196 13.61 -2.75 -13.36
CA SER A 196 14.64 -3.27 -14.28
C SER A 196 15.93 -3.69 -13.57
N ASN A 197 16.12 -3.33 -12.29
CA ASN A 197 17.26 -3.72 -11.47
C ASN A 197 16.82 -4.63 -10.32
N PRO A 198 17.18 -5.93 -10.32
CA PRO A 198 16.87 -6.86 -9.24
C PRO A 198 17.41 -6.42 -7.86
N ALA A 199 18.48 -5.63 -7.84
CA ALA A 199 19.09 -5.11 -6.62
C ALA A 199 18.47 -3.79 -6.13
N ASN A 200 17.39 -3.30 -6.77
CA ASN A 200 16.75 -2.06 -6.37
C ASN A 200 16.22 -2.13 -4.93
N PRO A 201 16.68 -1.23 -4.01
CA PRO A 201 16.33 -1.30 -2.61
C PRO A 201 14.98 -0.69 -2.25
N VAL A 202 14.39 0.08 -3.15
CA VAL A 202 13.22 0.93 -2.88
C VAL A 202 11.98 0.47 -3.62
N ILE A 203 12.12 0.12 -4.89
CA ILE A 203 11.00 -0.24 -5.76
C ILE A 203 10.67 -1.73 -5.63
N ASN A 204 11.45 -2.62 -6.20
CA ASN A 204 11.27 -4.07 -6.06
C ASN A 204 9.79 -4.48 -6.22
N ILE A 205 9.18 -5.13 -5.22
CA ILE A 205 7.77 -5.59 -5.25
C ILE A 205 6.72 -4.47 -5.26
N ARG A 206 7.10 -3.20 -5.08
CA ARG A 206 6.20 -2.04 -5.21
C ARG A 206 5.85 -1.78 -6.68
N SER A 207 6.74 -2.13 -7.61
CA SER A 207 6.48 -2.10 -9.05
C SER A 207 5.57 -3.24 -9.50
N PHE A 208 4.84 -3.03 -10.59
CA PHE A 208 4.11 -4.08 -11.28
C PHE A 208 5.02 -5.05 -12.08
N GLY A 209 6.32 -4.82 -12.17
CA GLY A 209 7.27 -5.74 -12.82
C GLY A 209 8.38 -5.05 -13.61
N GLU A 210 9.02 -5.80 -14.51
CA GLU A 210 10.16 -5.33 -15.31
C GLU A 210 9.81 -4.95 -16.76
N ASP A 211 8.60 -5.27 -17.22
CA ASP A 211 8.17 -4.94 -18.57
C ASP A 211 7.44 -3.60 -18.63
N PRO A 212 7.96 -2.59 -19.35
CA PRO A 212 7.39 -1.25 -19.36
C PRO A 212 5.93 -1.21 -19.85
N LYS A 213 5.59 -2.05 -20.84
CA LYS A 213 4.22 -2.12 -21.35
C LYS A 213 3.26 -2.71 -20.32
N GLN A 214 3.64 -3.81 -19.71
CA GLN A 214 2.83 -4.46 -18.66
C GLN A 214 2.64 -3.53 -17.47
N VAL A 215 3.72 -2.90 -16.97
CA VAL A 215 3.64 -1.90 -15.88
C VAL A 215 2.65 -0.79 -16.25
N GLY A 216 2.77 -0.22 -17.46
CA GLY A 216 1.86 0.82 -17.94
C GLY A 216 0.39 0.37 -18.02
N ASP A 217 0.11 -0.85 -18.44
CA ASP A 217 -1.25 -1.39 -18.53
C ASP A 217 -1.90 -1.56 -17.13
N PHE A 218 -1.14 -2.07 -16.14
CA PHE A 218 -1.60 -2.18 -14.74
C PHE A 218 -1.77 -0.80 -14.08
N VAL A 219 -0.85 0.11 -14.32
CA VAL A 219 -0.94 1.53 -13.88
C VAL A 219 -2.24 2.15 -14.41
N ALA A 220 -2.50 2.04 -15.71
CA ALA A 220 -3.71 2.59 -16.33
C ALA A 220 -4.99 1.95 -15.78
N ALA A 221 -5.00 0.64 -15.53
CA ALA A 221 -6.12 -0.08 -14.96
C ALA A 221 -6.42 0.41 -13.53
N TYR A 222 -5.40 0.54 -12.70
CA TYR A 222 -5.57 1.11 -11.35
C TYR A 222 -6.18 2.51 -11.38
N ILE A 223 -5.66 3.41 -12.25
CA ILE A 223 -6.16 4.78 -12.41
C ILE A 223 -7.66 4.78 -12.76
N ARG A 224 -8.08 3.95 -13.72
CA ARG A 224 -9.51 3.85 -14.10
C ARG A 224 -10.37 3.46 -12.90
N GLY A 225 -10.02 2.38 -12.19
CA GLY A 225 -10.80 1.93 -11.04
C GLY A 225 -10.86 2.96 -9.91
N ALA A 226 -9.76 3.65 -9.61
CA ALA A 226 -9.71 4.71 -8.61
C ALA A 226 -10.60 5.92 -9.00
N HIS A 227 -10.58 6.31 -10.27
CA HIS A 227 -11.40 7.41 -10.79
C HIS A 227 -12.89 7.12 -10.74
N GLU A 228 -13.32 5.89 -11.04
CA GLU A 228 -14.72 5.48 -10.91
C GLU A 228 -15.27 5.73 -9.50
N ALA A 229 -14.44 5.50 -8.49
CA ALA A 229 -14.77 5.70 -7.08
C ALA A 229 -14.42 7.09 -6.54
N GLY A 230 -13.98 8.02 -7.40
CA GLY A 230 -13.79 9.43 -7.08
C GLY A 230 -12.55 9.74 -6.26
N MET A 231 -11.44 9.02 -6.45
CA MET A 231 -10.15 9.26 -5.80
C MET A 231 -9.10 9.73 -6.81
N LEU A 232 -8.39 10.80 -6.47
CA LEU A 232 -7.25 11.31 -7.23
C LEU A 232 -6.07 10.33 -7.14
N THR A 233 -5.34 10.20 -8.25
CA THR A 233 -4.21 9.27 -8.41
C THR A 233 -2.92 10.00 -8.74
N THR A 234 -1.79 9.34 -8.45
CA THR A 234 -0.44 9.89 -8.71
C THR A 234 0.45 8.81 -9.29
N ALA A 235 0.93 9.00 -10.51
CA ALA A 235 2.00 8.16 -11.06
C ALA A 235 3.36 8.57 -10.48
N LYS A 236 4.13 7.60 -9.96
CA LYS A 236 5.42 7.84 -9.29
C LYS A 236 6.44 6.76 -9.60
N HIS A 237 7.73 7.05 -9.52
CA HIS A 237 8.42 8.29 -9.18
C HIS A 237 9.14 8.83 -10.42
N PHE A 238 8.59 9.86 -11.04
CA PHE A 238 9.09 10.39 -12.31
C PHE A 238 10.55 10.91 -12.22
N PRO A 239 11.42 10.65 -13.22
CA PRO A 239 11.16 9.99 -14.51
C PRO A 239 11.34 8.46 -14.50
N GLY A 240 11.36 7.80 -13.35
CA GLY A 240 11.53 6.37 -13.14
C GLY A 240 12.63 6.09 -12.12
N HIS A 241 12.31 5.32 -11.08
CA HIS A 241 13.22 4.97 -9.97
C HIS A 241 13.63 3.49 -10.00
N GLY A 242 13.13 2.72 -10.98
CA GLY A 242 13.26 1.25 -10.97
C GLY A 242 14.65 0.70 -11.29
N ASP A 243 15.53 1.50 -11.93
CA ASP A 243 16.92 1.11 -12.24
C ASP A 243 17.93 1.48 -11.13
N THR A 244 17.54 2.24 -10.11
CA THR A 244 18.49 2.74 -9.11
C THR A 244 18.98 1.63 -8.17
N ALA A 245 20.26 1.75 -7.76
CA ALA A 245 20.88 0.86 -6.77
C ALA A 245 21.02 1.51 -5.38
N THR A 246 20.51 2.74 -5.20
CA THR A 246 20.58 3.51 -3.96
C THR A 246 19.18 3.96 -3.55
N ASP A 247 18.88 3.89 -2.26
CA ASP A 247 17.65 4.44 -1.70
C ASP A 247 17.74 5.97 -1.59
N SER A 248 16.86 6.69 -2.29
CA SER A 248 16.78 8.15 -2.26
C SER A 248 16.40 8.74 -0.89
N HIS A 249 15.84 7.94 0.02
CA HIS A 249 15.62 8.33 1.41
C HIS A 249 16.93 8.42 2.20
N LEU A 250 17.96 7.70 1.79
CA LEU A 250 19.26 7.60 2.50
C LEU A 250 20.38 8.38 1.82
N GLY A 251 20.26 8.61 0.50
CA GLY A 251 21.33 9.25 -0.27
C GLY A 251 20.90 9.67 -1.66
N LEU A 252 21.87 10.14 -2.44
CA LEU A 252 21.62 10.55 -3.82
C LEU A 252 21.56 9.30 -4.72
N ALA A 253 20.36 9.00 -5.22
CA ALA A 253 20.15 7.95 -6.19
C ALA A 253 20.32 8.49 -7.63
N GLN A 254 20.84 7.65 -8.53
CA GLN A 254 21.04 8.00 -9.94
C GLN A 254 20.35 6.98 -10.82
N VAL A 255 19.60 7.47 -11.80
CA VAL A 255 19.08 6.69 -12.92
C VAL A 255 20.16 6.67 -13.99
N SER A 256 20.67 5.48 -14.29
CA SER A 256 21.76 5.26 -15.23
C SER A 256 21.17 4.84 -16.59
N GLY A 257 21.46 5.57 -17.62
CA GLY A 257 20.97 5.23 -18.97
C GLY A 257 21.01 6.46 -19.86
N ASP A 258 21.06 6.21 -21.16
CA ASP A 258 20.93 7.26 -22.16
C ASP A 258 19.44 7.57 -22.46
N HIS A 259 19.21 8.56 -23.31
CA HIS A 259 17.87 8.91 -23.76
C HIS A 259 17.11 7.75 -24.40
N ALA A 260 17.81 6.87 -25.14
CA ALA A 260 17.17 5.74 -25.81
C ALA A 260 16.62 4.75 -24.79
N ARG A 261 17.39 4.45 -23.73
CA ARG A 261 16.92 3.61 -22.62
C ARG A 261 15.76 4.25 -21.87
N LEU A 262 15.86 5.53 -21.48
CA LEU A 262 14.77 6.20 -20.77
C LEU A 262 13.46 6.12 -21.56
N ASN A 263 13.52 6.38 -22.88
CA ASN A 263 12.35 6.30 -23.75
C ASN A 263 11.81 4.87 -23.92
N ALA A 264 12.66 3.87 -23.79
CA ALA A 264 12.25 2.47 -23.97
C ALA A 264 11.74 1.81 -22.69
N VAL A 265 12.20 2.25 -21.53
CA VAL A 265 11.97 1.55 -20.25
C VAL A 265 11.26 2.44 -19.22
N GLU A 266 11.84 3.58 -18.85
CA GLU A 266 11.36 4.36 -17.71
C GLU A 266 10.11 5.20 -18.04
N LEU A 267 10.05 5.84 -19.21
CA LEU A 267 8.99 6.78 -19.56
C LEU A 267 7.65 6.15 -20.02
N PRO A 268 7.60 4.99 -20.71
CA PRO A 268 6.35 4.45 -21.25
C PRO A 268 5.23 4.25 -20.22
N PRO A 269 5.46 3.79 -18.96
CA PRO A 269 4.40 3.70 -17.97
C PRO A 269 3.80 5.06 -17.59
N PHE A 270 4.61 6.13 -17.57
CA PHE A 270 4.11 7.50 -17.32
C PHE A 270 3.29 8.03 -18.49
N GLU A 271 3.69 7.76 -19.73
CA GLU A 271 2.89 8.08 -20.92
C GLU A 271 1.53 7.36 -20.86
N ARG A 272 1.55 6.11 -20.44
CA ARG A 272 0.34 5.30 -20.27
C ARG A 272 -0.55 5.86 -19.15
N ALA A 273 0.05 6.28 -18.01
CA ALA A 273 -0.66 6.96 -16.92
C ALA A 273 -1.30 8.28 -17.37
N ILE A 274 -0.56 9.11 -18.12
CA ILE A 274 -1.06 10.37 -18.70
C ILE A 274 -2.25 10.10 -19.63
N SER A 275 -2.12 9.10 -20.49
CA SER A 275 -3.19 8.68 -21.42
C SER A 275 -4.42 8.14 -20.68
N ALA A 276 -4.25 7.53 -19.50
CA ALA A 276 -5.32 7.07 -18.64
C ALA A 276 -5.95 8.20 -17.81
N GLY A 277 -5.43 9.43 -17.89
CA GLY A 277 -5.97 10.61 -17.22
C GLY A 277 -5.51 10.78 -15.78
N VAL A 278 -4.29 10.32 -15.41
CA VAL A 278 -3.73 10.51 -14.07
C VAL A 278 -3.81 11.97 -13.63
N ASP A 279 -4.17 12.22 -12.38
CA ASP A 279 -4.38 13.58 -11.85
C ASP A 279 -3.06 14.27 -11.52
N ALA A 280 -2.10 13.49 -11.04
CA ALA A 280 -0.79 14.00 -10.65
C ALA A 280 0.36 13.07 -11.06
N VAL A 281 1.55 13.68 -11.16
CA VAL A 281 2.81 12.95 -11.31
C VAL A 281 3.74 13.41 -10.19
N MET A 282 4.30 12.44 -9.44
CA MET A 282 5.27 12.70 -8.37
C MET A 282 6.69 12.58 -8.92
N VAL A 283 7.50 13.62 -8.68
CA VAL A 283 8.88 13.70 -9.17
C VAL A 283 9.87 13.26 -8.09
N ALA A 284 10.71 12.30 -8.44
CA ALA A 284 11.71 11.71 -7.55
C ALA A 284 12.89 12.63 -7.23
N HIS A 285 13.56 12.37 -6.12
CA HIS A 285 14.85 12.99 -5.78
C HIS A 285 16.03 12.15 -6.31
N VAL A 286 16.07 11.98 -7.64
CA VAL A 286 17.12 11.22 -8.34
C VAL A 286 17.83 12.10 -9.35
N THR A 287 19.12 11.87 -9.59
CA THR A 287 19.85 12.47 -10.70
C THR A 287 19.64 11.65 -11.97
N VAL A 288 19.52 12.32 -13.11
CA VAL A 288 19.34 11.72 -14.43
C VAL A 288 20.27 12.39 -15.42
N PRO A 289 21.55 11.99 -15.50
CA PRO A 289 22.57 12.69 -16.30
C PRO A 289 22.23 12.83 -17.78
N ALA A 290 21.45 11.91 -18.32
CA ALA A 290 20.98 11.97 -19.70
C ALA A 290 20.01 13.15 -19.94
N LEU A 291 19.26 13.60 -18.94
CA LEU A 291 18.26 14.68 -19.05
C LEU A 291 18.75 16.01 -18.49
N ASP A 292 19.60 15.97 -17.46
CA ASP A 292 20.22 17.14 -16.85
C ASP A 292 21.66 16.81 -16.47
N SER A 293 22.61 17.45 -17.13
CA SER A 293 24.05 17.17 -16.98
C SER A 293 24.65 17.64 -15.65
N ASP A 294 23.92 18.39 -14.82
CA ASP A 294 24.37 18.80 -13.50
C ASP A 294 24.27 17.61 -12.52
N PRO A 295 25.40 17.04 -12.07
CA PRO A 295 25.39 15.83 -11.24
C PRO A 295 24.83 16.06 -9.82
N THR A 296 24.63 17.32 -9.43
CA THR A 296 24.06 17.69 -8.13
C THR A 296 22.59 18.09 -8.22
N ARG A 297 22.02 18.13 -9.42
CA ARG A 297 20.64 18.51 -9.62
C ARG A 297 19.75 17.28 -9.76
N VAL A 298 18.85 17.09 -8.79
CA VAL A 298 17.85 16.02 -8.84
C VAL A 298 16.66 16.40 -9.73
N ALA A 299 15.94 15.42 -10.22
CA ALA A 299 14.80 15.60 -11.11
C ALA A 299 13.78 16.61 -10.55
N THR A 300 13.50 16.57 -9.24
CA THR A 300 12.58 17.50 -8.56
C THR A 300 12.96 18.97 -8.73
N THR A 301 14.25 19.31 -8.85
CA THR A 301 14.74 20.69 -9.01
C THR A 301 15.23 20.99 -10.42
N SER A 302 15.08 20.05 -11.35
CA SER A 302 15.46 20.20 -12.75
C SER A 302 14.31 20.74 -13.59
N LYS A 303 14.47 21.96 -14.10
CA LYS A 303 13.50 22.54 -15.05
C LYS A 303 13.45 21.74 -16.36
N ALA A 304 14.57 21.19 -16.80
CA ALA A 304 14.63 20.36 -18.01
C ALA A 304 13.72 19.12 -17.86
N ILE A 305 13.72 18.50 -16.68
CA ILE A 305 12.94 17.29 -16.42
C ILE A 305 11.47 17.64 -16.15
N VAL A 306 11.21 18.55 -15.20
CA VAL A 306 9.82 18.83 -14.77
C VAL A 306 9.05 19.64 -15.81
N THR A 307 9.63 20.72 -16.30
CA THR A 307 8.96 21.58 -17.29
C THR A 307 9.17 21.05 -18.70
N GLY A 308 10.42 20.83 -19.12
CA GLY A 308 10.74 20.39 -20.48
C GLY A 308 10.15 19.04 -20.79
N LEU A 309 10.65 17.98 -20.16
CA LEU A 309 10.22 16.63 -20.48
C LEU A 309 8.76 16.36 -20.08
N LEU A 310 8.39 16.54 -18.80
CA LEU A 310 7.06 16.12 -18.34
C LEU A 310 5.93 16.99 -18.87
N LYS A 311 6.06 18.33 -18.75
CA LYS A 311 4.95 19.24 -19.09
C LYS A 311 4.90 19.59 -20.59
N GLU A 312 6.06 19.80 -21.23
CA GLU A 312 6.13 20.25 -22.64
C GLU A 312 6.16 19.04 -23.58
N ASP A 313 7.15 18.16 -23.48
CA ASP A 313 7.34 17.05 -24.43
C ASP A 313 6.28 15.96 -24.25
N MET A 314 6.04 15.47 -23.02
CA MET A 314 5.01 14.46 -22.74
C MET A 314 3.59 15.07 -22.63
N GLY A 315 3.47 16.40 -22.61
CA GLY A 315 2.19 17.11 -22.64
C GLY A 315 1.35 17.00 -21.37
N PHE A 316 1.93 16.66 -20.21
CA PHE A 316 1.19 16.53 -18.96
C PHE A 316 0.63 17.87 -18.47
N LYS A 317 -0.68 17.93 -18.22
CA LYS A 317 -1.40 19.15 -17.81
C LYS A 317 -1.93 19.09 -16.37
N GLY A 318 -1.81 17.93 -15.70
CA GLY A 318 -2.25 17.74 -14.31
C GLY A 318 -1.34 18.44 -13.30
N VAL A 319 -1.43 18.04 -12.04
CA VAL A 319 -0.63 18.58 -10.95
C VAL A 319 0.70 17.83 -10.85
N VAL A 320 1.81 18.56 -10.80
CA VAL A 320 3.11 17.98 -10.50
C VAL A 320 3.40 18.14 -9.01
N VAL A 321 3.69 17.04 -8.35
CA VAL A 321 3.99 17.01 -6.92
C VAL A 321 5.42 16.52 -6.68
N THR A 322 6.11 17.10 -5.70
CA THR A 322 7.44 16.60 -5.30
C THR A 322 7.29 15.28 -4.57
N ASP A 323 8.34 14.47 -4.51
CA ASP A 323 8.51 13.53 -3.41
C ASP A 323 8.75 14.29 -2.10
N ALA A 324 8.83 13.61 -0.96
CA ALA A 324 8.92 14.25 0.35
C ALA A 324 10.20 15.10 0.48
N LEU A 325 10.03 16.40 0.71
CA LEU A 325 11.15 17.36 0.73
C LEU A 325 12.09 17.19 1.94
N ASP A 326 11.73 16.38 2.92
CA ASP A 326 12.57 16.04 4.07
C ASP A 326 13.56 14.89 3.79
N MET A 327 13.48 14.25 2.62
CA MET A 327 14.36 13.14 2.23
C MET A 327 15.82 13.58 2.05
N ALA A 328 16.76 12.72 2.48
CA ALA A 328 18.21 13.01 2.44
C ALA A 328 18.75 13.23 1.01
N GLY A 329 18.15 12.61 0.00
CA GLY A 329 18.49 12.82 -1.42
C GLY A 329 18.35 14.27 -1.88
N LEU A 330 17.48 15.06 -1.25
CA LEU A 330 17.30 16.48 -1.52
C LEU A 330 17.99 17.38 -0.48
N THR A 331 17.76 17.14 0.82
CA THR A 331 18.22 18.05 1.89
C THR A 331 19.74 18.19 1.93
N ARG A 332 20.48 17.12 1.61
CA ARG A 332 21.96 17.15 1.55
C ARG A 332 22.49 18.02 0.41
N ILE A 333 21.81 18.05 -0.74
CA ILE A 333 22.22 18.87 -1.90
C ILE A 333 22.17 20.34 -1.55
N TYR A 334 21.14 20.75 -0.81
CA TYR A 334 20.95 22.13 -0.41
C TYR A 334 21.61 22.49 0.92
N ALA A 335 22.54 21.65 1.43
CA ALA A 335 23.25 21.87 2.69
C ALA A 335 22.28 22.25 3.86
N ASN A 336 21.10 21.62 3.89
CA ASN A 336 19.99 21.87 4.80
C ASN A 336 19.31 23.25 4.65
N ASP A 337 19.58 24.01 3.59
CA ASP A 337 18.73 25.16 3.22
C ASP A 337 17.41 24.67 2.61
N VAL A 338 16.52 24.21 3.48
CA VAL A 338 15.23 23.62 3.09
C VAL A 338 14.30 24.66 2.44
N GLY A 339 14.48 25.94 2.76
CA GLY A 339 13.76 27.04 2.13
C GLY A 339 14.15 27.18 0.65
N ARG A 340 15.43 27.14 0.34
CA ARG A 340 15.93 27.18 -1.04
C ARG A 340 15.51 25.94 -1.83
N ALA A 341 15.57 24.74 -1.22
CA ALA A 341 15.10 23.52 -1.84
C ALA A 341 13.62 23.62 -2.28
N ALA A 342 12.75 24.18 -1.44
CA ALA A 342 11.35 24.41 -1.78
C ALA A 342 11.17 25.38 -2.95
N VAL A 343 11.92 26.51 -2.95
CA VAL A 343 11.87 27.53 -4.03
C VAL A 343 12.34 26.92 -5.36
N GLU A 344 13.47 26.21 -5.38
CA GLU A 344 14.00 25.61 -6.60
C GLU A 344 13.08 24.49 -7.13
N SER A 345 12.49 23.67 -6.24
CA SER A 345 11.50 22.68 -6.64
C SER A 345 10.30 23.32 -7.33
N PHE A 346 9.77 24.43 -6.79
CA PHE A 346 8.64 25.12 -7.39
C PHE A 346 9.01 25.79 -8.73
N LYS A 347 10.20 26.38 -8.81
CA LYS A 347 10.73 27.01 -10.05
C LYS A 347 10.96 25.98 -11.16
N ALA A 348 11.33 24.75 -10.82
CA ALA A 348 11.47 23.65 -11.76
C ALA A 348 10.13 23.28 -12.43
N GLY A 349 9.01 23.56 -11.78
CA GLY A 349 7.69 23.32 -12.33
C GLY A 349 6.74 22.51 -11.45
N ASN A 350 7.15 22.08 -10.25
CA ASN A 350 6.24 21.39 -9.33
C ASN A 350 5.13 22.33 -8.84
N ASP A 351 3.95 21.82 -8.63
CA ASP A 351 2.77 22.57 -8.21
C ASP A 351 2.47 22.38 -6.72
N VAL A 352 2.79 21.21 -6.14
CA VAL A 352 2.60 20.88 -4.72
C VAL A 352 3.93 20.40 -4.12
N LEU A 353 4.26 20.95 -2.96
CA LEU A 353 5.46 20.69 -2.17
C LEU A 353 5.08 19.85 -0.95
N ILE A 354 5.40 18.53 -0.97
CA ILE A 354 4.98 17.65 0.13
C ILE A 354 6.06 17.54 1.20
N ILE A 355 5.63 17.52 2.46
CA ILE A 355 6.43 17.18 3.63
C ILE A 355 7.73 17.99 3.69
N PRO A 356 7.67 19.33 3.75
CA PRO A 356 8.87 20.13 3.92
C PRO A 356 9.54 19.80 5.25
N ALA A 357 10.88 19.67 5.26
CA ALA A 357 11.64 19.38 6.47
C ALA A 357 11.45 20.46 7.57
N ASP A 358 11.26 21.71 7.16
CA ASP A 358 10.82 22.82 8.01
C ASP A 358 9.77 23.65 7.26
N LEU A 359 8.53 23.58 7.73
CA LEU A 359 7.41 24.28 7.09
C LEU A 359 7.57 25.80 7.17
N ASP A 360 8.00 26.36 8.31
CA ASP A 360 8.13 27.81 8.49
C ASP A 360 9.22 28.39 7.59
N ALA A 361 10.38 27.75 7.53
CA ALA A 361 11.48 28.16 6.67
C ALA A 361 11.08 28.06 5.17
N SER A 362 10.47 26.94 4.77
CA SER A 362 10.04 26.74 3.37
C SER A 362 8.95 27.73 2.98
N TYR A 363 7.95 27.95 3.82
CA TYR A 363 6.88 28.91 3.59
C TYR A 363 7.40 30.36 3.46
N ARG A 364 8.29 30.80 4.38
CA ARG A 364 8.87 32.14 4.34
C ARG A 364 9.72 32.35 3.09
N SER A 365 10.53 31.38 2.71
CA SER A 365 11.35 31.46 1.50
C SER A 365 10.50 31.54 0.24
N MET A 366 9.43 30.73 0.13
CA MET A 366 8.48 30.81 -0.97
C MET A 366 7.77 32.17 -1.04
N LEU A 367 7.29 32.68 0.10
CA LEU A 367 6.64 33.98 0.15
C LEU A 367 7.59 35.12 -0.21
N GLN A 368 8.85 35.05 0.23
CA GLN A 368 9.89 36.01 -0.16
C GLN A 368 10.19 35.97 -1.65
N ALA A 369 10.30 34.76 -2.24
CA ALA A 369 10.54 34.58 -3.67
C ALA A 369 9.38 35.15 -4.52
N VAL A 370 8.14 35.02 -4.07
CA VAL A 370 6.96 35.64 -4.71
C VAL A 370 7.01 37.17 -4.58
N ARG A 371 7.31 37.70 -3.41
CA ARG A 371 7.36 39.14 -3.16
C ARG A 371 8.51 39.86 -3.90
N SER A 372 9.64 39.17 -4.05
CA SER A 372 10.80 39.70 -4.82
C SER A 372 10.62 39.60 -6.32
N GLY A 373 9.63 38.83 -6.80
CA GLY A 373 9.45 38.56 -8.23
C GLY A 373 10.32 37.41 -8.77
N GLU A 374 11.09 36.72 -7.94
CA GLU A 374 11.83 35.50 -8.32
C GLU A 374 10.86 34.42 -8.81
N ILE A 375 9.70 34.31 -8.16
CA ILE A 375 8.54 33.54 -8.61
C ILE A 375 7.48 34.51 -9.13
N SER A 376 7.10 34.37 -10.40
CA SER A 376 6.09 35.26 -11.00
C SER A 376 4.68 34.97 -10.42
N ARG A 377 3.85 36.01 -10.33
CA ARG A 377 2.44 35.88 -9.93
C ARG A 377 1.69 34.86 -10.80
N SER A 378 1.90 34.92 -12.12
CA SER A 378 1.25 34.00 -13.04
C SER A 378 1.60 32.54 -12.78
N ARG A 379 2.85 32.25 -12.39
CA ARG A 379 3.27 30.89 -12.04
C ARG A 379 2.61 30.41 -10.72
N LEU A 380 2.51 31.29 -9.72
CA LEU A 380 1.81 31.00 -8.47
C LEU A 380 0.32 30.76 -8.74
N ASP A 381 -0.34 31.70 -9.44
CA ASP A 381 -1.77 31.62 -9.77
C ASP A 381 -2.12 30.34 -10.55
N GLU A 382 -1.26 29.90 -11.47
CA GLU A 382 -1.43 28.65 -12.23
C GLU A 382 -1.48 27.44 -11.30
N SER A 383 -0.51 27.31 -10.39
CA SER A 383 -0.46 26.17 -9.47
C SER A 383 -1.63 26.16 -8.49
N VAL A 384 -1.93 27.32 -7.90
CA VAL A 384 -3.06 27.43 -6.94
C VAL A 384 -4.39 27.13 -7.63
N ARG A 385 -4.58 27.59 -8.88
CA ARG A 385 -5.76 27.26 -9.68
C ARG A 385 -5.91 25.74 -9.85
N LYS A 386 -4.84 25.04 -10.26
CA LYS A 386 -4.85 23.58 -10.42
C LYS A 386 -5.24 22.89 -9.10
N ILE A 387 -4.66 23.31 -7.97
CA ILE A 387 -4.97 22.76 -6.64
C ILE A 387 -6.44 22.98 -6.27
N LEU A 388 -6.99 24.18 -6.51
CA LEU A 388 -8.40 24.48 -6.27
C LEU A 388 -9.32 23.68 -7.19
N GLU A 389 -8.94 23.47 -8.44
CA GLU A 389 -9.67 22.62 -9.39
C GLU A 389 -9.66 21.16 -8.95
N LEU A 390 -8.53 20.63 -8.44
CA LEU A 390 -8.48 19.29 -7.83
C LEU A 390 -9.43 19.18 -6.63
N LYS A 391 -9.46 20.17 -5.74
CA LYS A 391 -10.42 20.22 -4.62
C LYS A 391 -11.85 20.15 -5.12
N ALA A 392 -12.16 20.88 -6.16
CA ALA A 392 -13.52 20.91 -6.72
C ALA A 392 -13.88 19.60 -7.44
N SER A 393 -12.93 18.94 -8.13
CA SER A 393 -13.16 17.70 -8.88
C SER A 393 -13.58 16.54 -7.97
N VAL A 394 -13.09 16.49 -6.73
CA VAL A 394 -13.47 15.50 -5.70
C VAL A 394 -14.60 15.97 -4.79
N GLY A 395 -15.23 17.11 -5.11
CA GLY A 395 -16.41 17.60 -4.40
C GLY A 395 -16.15 18.36 -3.10
N LEU A 396 -14.89 18.67 -2.77
CA LEU A 396 -14.50 19.38 -1.54
C LEU A 396 -15.08 20.80 -1.44
N ASN A 397 -15.42 21.42 -2.56
CA ASN A 397 -16.11 22.70 -2.62
C ASN A 397 -17.59 22.63 -2.18
N LYS A 398 -18.14 21.42 -2.04
CA LYS A 398 -19.56 21.17 -1.65
C LYS A 398 -19.67 20.49 -0.28
N ALA A 399 -18.79 19.52 0.00
CA ALA A 399 -18.75 18.77 1.25
C ALA A 399 -17.31 18.37 1.56
N ARG A 400 -16.86 18.62 2.81
CA ARG A 400 -15.47 18.36 3.21
C ARG A 400 -15.31 17.39 4.37
N PHE A 401 -16.43 16.94 4.97
CA PHE A 401 -16.41 16.04 6.11
C PHE A 401 -16.78 14.63 5.70
N ALA A 402 -16.05 13.64 6.22
CA ALA A 402 -16.43 12.25 6.16
C ALA A 402 -17.65 11.99 7.06
N ASP A 403 -18.59 11.17 6.57
CA ASP A 403 -19.75 10.75 7.37
C ASP A 403 -19.39 9.50 8.17
N LEU A 404 -19.10 9.69 9.46
CA LEU A 404 -18.68 8.62 10.37
C LEU A 404 -19.74 7.49 10.48
N SER A 405 -21.02 7.78 10.23
CA SER A 405 -22.09 6.80 10.29
C SER A 405 -22.08 5.80 9.13
N GLN A 406 -21.36 6.10 8.06
CA GLN A 406 -21.27 5.23 6.87
C GLN A 406 -20.09 4.25 6.94
N LEU A 407 -19.11 4.47 7.83
CA LEU A 407 -17.86 3.69 7.86
C LEU A 407 -18.11 2.19 7.96
N SER A 408 -19.02 1.76 8.85
CA SER A 408 -19.35 0.34 9.04
C SER A 408 -20.03 -0.33 7.82
N ARG A 409 -20.51 0.47 6.87
CA ARG A 409 -21.14 -0.02 5.64
C ARG A 409 -20.20 -0.01 4.44
N GLU A 410 -19.16 0.86 4.48
CA GLU A 410 -18.27 1.08 3.35
C GLU A 410 -16.93 0.37 3.49
N ILE A 411 -16.45 0.14 4.72
CA ILE A 411 -15.13 -0.44 4.98
C ILE A 411 -15.23 -1.96 5.07
N ALA A 412 -14.27 -2.65 4.44
CA ALA A 412 -14.09 -4.11 4.49
C ALA A 412 -15.37 -4.91 4.17
N LYS A 413 -16.09 -4.50 3.13
CA LYS A 413 -17.24 -5.28 2.65
C LYS A 413 -16.81 -6.72 2.34
N PRO A 414 -17.60 -7.74 2.71
CA PRO A 414 -17.22 -9.14 2.48
C PRO A 414 -16.82 -9.44 1.03
N GLU A 415 -17.54 -8.85 0.06
CA GLU A 415 -17.23 -8.98 -1.36
C GLU A 415 -15.86 -8.37 -1.72
N ASN A 416 -15.48 -7.23 -1.13
CA ASN A 416 -14.19 -6.60 -1.35
C ASN A 416 -13.05 -7.42 -0.72
N VAL A 417 -13.26 -7.93 0.49
CA VAL A 417 -12.30 -8.82 1.18
C VAL A 417 -12.05 -10.08 0.34
N ALA A 418 -13.12 -10.67 -0.23
CA ALA A 418 -13.00 -11.83 -1.12
C ALA A 418 -12.18 -11.52 -2.38
N VAL A 419 -12.32 -10.32 -2.97
CA VAL A 419 -11.50 -9.88 -4.11
C VAL A 419 -10.02 -9.82 -3.73
N GLY A 420 -9.67 -9.23 -2.58
CA GLY A 420 -8.28 -9.18 -2.11
C GLY A 420 -7.66 -10.57 -1.92
N GLN A 421 -8.41 -11.51 -1.34
CA GLN A 421 -7.95 -12.90 -1.19
C GLN A 421 -7.82 -13.61 -2.53
N ARG A 422 -8.78 -13.48 -3.45
CA ARG A 422 -8.73 -14.07 -4.78
C ARG A 422 -7.49 -13.62 -5.56
N ILE A 423 -7.19 -12.33 -5.55
CA ILE A 423 -5.99 -11.78 -6.22
C ILE A 423 -4.72 -12.39 -5.63
N ALA A 424 -4.64 -12.52 -4.32
CA ALA A 424 -3.49 -13.15 -3.67
C ALA A 424 -3.38 -14.65 -4.01
N ASP A 425 -4.50 -15.37 -4.09
CA ASP A 425 -4.54 -16.78 -4.48
C ASP A 425 -4.06 -16.98 -5.93
N GLU A 426 -4.49 -16.12 -6.87
CA GLU A 426 -4.12 -16.13 -8.28
C GLU A 426 -2.65 -15.76 -8.52
N ALA A 427 -2.04 -14.97 -7.63
CA ALA A 427 -0.67 -14.48 -7.76
C ALA A 427 0.40 -15.51 -7.39
N ILE A 428 0.05 -16.56 -6.64
CA ILE A 428 1.06 -17.54 -6.19
C ILE A 428 1.75 -18.18 -7.37
N THR A 429 3.09 -18.06 -7.38
CA THR A 429 3.93 -18.53 -8.48
C THR A 429 4.91 -19.59 -7.98
N LEU A 430 4.84 -20.80 -8.53
CA LEU A 430 5.80 -21.87 -8.28
C LEU A 430 6.94 -21.75 -9.28
N VAL A 431 8.13 -21.38 -8.81
CA VAL A 431 9.31 -21.15 -9.67
C VAL A 431 10.13 -22.42 -9.82
N ARG A 432 10.23 -23.22 -8.75
CA ARG A 432 11.04 -24.44 -8.74
C ARG A 432 10.37 -25.49 -7.82
N ASP A 433 10.37 -26.75 -8.23
CA ASP A 433 9.84 -27.89 -7.46
C ASP A 433 10.59 -29.18 -7.81
N ASN A 434 11.93 -29.17 -7.67
CA ASN A 434 12.79 -30.29 -8.00
C ASN A 434 12.58 -31.48 -7.05
N GLY A 435 12.29 -31.19 -5.78
CA GLY A 435 11.96 -32.22 -4.76
C GLY A 435 10.54 -32.77 -4.91
N LYS A 436 9.71 -32.18 -5.77
CA LYS A 436 8.28 -32.54 -5.92
C LYS A 436 7.53 -32.50 -4.60
N VAL A 437 7.79 -31.47 -3.81
CA VAL A 437 7.24 -31.27 -2.45
C VAL A 437 5.88 -30.62 -2.50
N ILE A 438 5.58 -29.87 -3.56
CA ILE A 438 4.38 -29.05 -3.67
C ILE A 438 3.38 -29.68 -4.65
N PRO A 439 2.16 -30.02 -4.16
CA PRO A 439 1.65 -29.80 -2.80
C PRO A 439 2.24 -30.77 -1.79
N LEU A 440 2.31 -30.33 -0.50
CA LEU A 440 2.73 -31.17 0.60
C LEU A 440 1.82 -32.39 0.66
N GLN A 441 2.37 -33.59 0.46
CA GLN A 441 1.59 -34.82 0.46
C GLN A 441 1.18 -35.15 1.88
N SER A 442 -0.13 -35.26 2.10
CA SER A 442 -0.65 -35.80 3.33
C SER A 442 -0.67 -37.33 3.25
N SER A 443 0.02 -38.00 4.14
CA SER A 443 -0.30 -39.38 4.46
C SER A 443 -1.65 -39.38 5.21
N VAL A 444 -2.75 -39.52 4.49
CA VAL A 444 -4.10 -39.57 5.07
C VAL A 444 -4.23 -40.89 5.78
N ASN A 445 -3.91 -40.93 7.08
CA ASN A 445 -4.48 -41.90 7.96
C ASN A 445 -5.78 -41.29 8.51
N SER A 446 -6.91 -41.78 8.02
CA SER A 446 -8.24 -41.47 8.53
C SER A 446 -8.37 -41.92 9.98
N VAL A 447 -8.05 -41.04 10.91
CA VAL A 447 -8.39 -41.23 12.33
C VAL A 447 -9.76 -40.60 12.57
N GLY A 448 -10.65 -41.43 13.13
CA GLY A 448 -12.06 -41.18 13.29
C GLY A 448 -12.45 -39.80 13.83
N THR A 449 -13.60 -39.36 13.37
CA THR A 449 -14.31 -38.13 13.75
C THR A 449 -14.46 -38.02 15.27
N PRO A 450 -13.99 -36.91 15.89
CA PRO A 450 -14.51 -36.52 17.19
C PRO A 450 -15.88 -35.87 17.01
N GLU A 451 -16.87 -36.42 17.67
CA GLU A 451 -18.20 -35.85 17.84
C GLU A 451 -18.10 -34.45 18.48
N ALA A 452 -18.80 -33.47 17.92
CA ALA A 452 -18.87 -32.07 18.34
C ALA A 452 -17.77 -31.11 17.84
N ALA A 453 -17.81 -30.74 16.56
CA ALA A 453 -17.18 -29.51 16.05
C ALA A 453 -18.24 -28.62 15.41
N LEU A 454 -18.19 -27.33 15.74
CA LEU A 454 -18.98 -26.24 15.13
C LEU A 454 -18.88 -26.28 13.59
N PRO A 455 -19.86 -25.74 12.85
CA PRO A 455 -20.00 -25.93 11.40
C PRO A 455 -18.99 -25.08 10.61
N TYR A 456 -17.72 -25.41 10.74
CA TYR A 456 -16.68 -25.02 9.79
C TYR A 456 -16.17 -26.30 9.12
N GLN A 457 -16.16 -26.31 7.78
CA GLN A 457 -15.80 -27.44 6.95
C GLN A 457 -14.56 -28.16 7.47
N SER A 458 -14.66 -29.48 7.65
CA SER A 458 -13.57 -30.35 8.06
C SER A 458 -12.44 -30.32 7.03
N VAL A 459 -11.37 -29.58 7.34
CA VAL A 459 -10.10 -29.68 6.61
C VAL A 459 -9.45 -31.00 7.04
N PRO A 460 -8.92 -31.83 6.12
CA PRO A 460 -8.23 -33.06 6.47
C PRO A 460 -7.05 -32.75 7.40
N VAL A 461 -7.02 -33.32 8.60
CA VAL A 461 -5.87 -33.20 9.51
C VAL A 461 -4.78 -34.12 9.00
N VAL A 462 -3.67 -33.57 8.61
CA VAL A 462 -2.47 -34.30 8.13
C VAL A 462 -1.63 -34.70 9.35
N SER A 463 -1.33 -35.96 9.52
CA SER A 463 -0.40 -36.42 10.55
C SER A 463 1.03 -36.51 10.04
N ASN A 464 1.59 -35.39 9.59
CA ASN A 464 2.99 -35.30 9.18
C ASN A 464 3.71 -34.32 10.12
N ARG A 465 4.92 -34.66 10.54
CA ARG A 465 5.75 -33.75 11.35
C ARG A 465 6.20 -32.58 10.48
N LEU A 466 5.48 -31.49 10.58
CA LEU A 466 5.77 -30.25 9.85
C LEU A 466 6.52 -29.28 10.75
N VAL A 467 7.65 -28.79 10.28
CA VAL A 467 8.38 -27.67 10.88
C VAL A 467 8.28 -26.46 9.95
N ALA A 468 7.86 -25.32 10.48
CA ALA A 468 7.85 -24.05 9.77
C ALA A 468 8.81 -23.08 10.45
N VAL A 469 9.80 -22.58 9.70
CA VAL A 469 10.74 -21.57 10.16
C VAL A 469 10.41 -20.25 9.46
N ILE A 470 10.04 -19.26 10.26
CA ILE A 470 9.64 -17.93 9.79
C ILE A 470 10.79 -16.95 9.99
N PHE A 471 11.40 -16.51 8.89
CA PHE A 471 12.50 -15.55 8.87
C PHE A 471 11.91 -14.15 8.72
N SER A 472 11.88 -13.38 9.79
CA SER A 472 11.34 -12.02 9.83
C SER A 472 12.42 -11.02 10.18
N ASP A 473 12.34 -9.81 9.64
CA ASP A 473 13.25 -8.71 9.98
C ASP A 473 13.17 -8.32 11.46
N ASP A 474 11.99 -8.42 12.06
CA ASP A 474 11.75 -8.11 13.46
C ASP A 474 10.55 -8.91 13.99
N LEU A 475 10.76 -9.65 15.08
CA LEU A 475 9.74 -10.52 15.69
C LEU A 475 8.54 -9.78 16.27
N ARG A 476 8.61 -8.44 16.40
CA ARG A 476 7.51 -7.60 16.86
C ARG A 476 6.52 -7.27 15.74
N THR A 477 6.87 -7.52 14.48
CA THR A 477 5.98 -7.29 13.34
C THR A 477 4.89 -8.34 13.22
N ASP A 478 3.88 -8.08 12.40
CA ASP A 478 2.81 -9.04 12.10
C ASP A 478 3.25 -10.13 11.11
N SER A 479 4.49 -10.08 10.59
CA SER A 479 5.01 -11.00 9.59
C SER A 479 4.95 -12.45 10.07
N GLY A 480 4.32 -13.32 9.30
CA GLY A 480 4.18 -14.75 9.60
C GLY A 480 3.02 -15.12 10.53
N ARG A 481 2.33 -14.14 11.14
CA ARG A 481 1.28 -14.47 12.13
C ARG A 481 0.05 -15.11 11.48
N MET A 482 -0.32 -14.68 10.27
CA MET A 482 -1.39 -15.34 9.54
C MET A 482 -0.91 -16.66 8.94
N LEU A 483 0.32 -16.73 8.46
CA LEU A 483 0.94 -17.96 7.95
C LEU A 483 0.93 -19.06 9.03
N GLU A 484 1.41 -18.78 10.24
CA GLU A 484 1.34 -19.67 11.40
C GLU A 484 -0.08 -20.15 11.66
N ARG A 485 -1.03 -19.21 11.75
CA ARG A 485 -2.45 -19.54 12.00
C ARG A 485 -3.02 -20.48 10.93
N GLN A 486 -2.67 -20.23 9.67
CA GLN A 486 -3.12 -21.04 8.54
C GLN A 486 -2.45 -22.44 8.53
N ILE A 487 -1.19 -22.54 8.91
CA ILE A 487 -0.49 -23.82 9.07
C ILE A 487 -1.12 -24.63 10.19
N LEU A 488 -1.27 -24.04 11.39
CA LEU A 488 -1.83 -24.73 12.56
C LEU A 488 -3.30 -25.14 12.40
N ALA A 489 -4.06 -24.45 11.53
CA ALA A 489 -5.40 -24.87 11.17
C ALA A 489 -5.44 -26.18 10.37
N ARG A 490 -4.34 -26.54 9.67
CA ARG A 490 -4.21 -27.74 8.84
C ARG A 490 -3.39 -28.85 9.51
N VAL A 491 -2.33 -28.45 10.20
CA VAL A 491 -1.42 -29.36 10.93
C VAL A 491 -1.31 -28.83 12.36
N ARG A 492 -2.18 -29.33 13.24
CA ARG A 492 -2.36 -28.79 14.60
C ARG A 492 -1.10 -28.87 15.45
N ASP A 493 -0.26 -29.88 15.22
CA ASP A 493 0.99 -30.16 15.92
C ASP A 493 2.23 -29.70 15.15
N ALA A 494 2.07 -28.85 14.14
CA ALA A 494 3.19 -28.23 13.42
C ALA A 494 4.06 -27.42 14.39
N HIS A 495 5.38 -27.57 14.26
CA HIS A 495 6.32 -26.80 15.06
C HIS A 495 6.70 -25.51 14.31
N VAL A 496 6.17 -24.39 14.76
CA VAL A 496 6.42 -23.06 14.14
C VAL A 496 7.47 -22.31 14.95
N ILE A 497 8.57 -21.93 14.28
CA ILE A 497 9.72 -21.26 14.88
C ILE A 497 9.92 -19.92 14.19
N TYR A 498 10.00 -18.84 14.97
CA TYR A 498 10.31 -17.51 14.46
C TYR A 498 11.78 -17.17 14.71
N VAL A 499 12.42 -16.60 13.71
CA VAL A 499 13.81 -16.11 13.80
C VAL A 499 13.94 -14.73 13.17
N ASP A 500 14.80 -13.92 13.78
CA ASP A 500 15.27 -12.62 13.23
C ASP A 500 16.80 -12.59 13.25
N SER A 501 17.39 -11.50 12.76
CA SER A 501 18.85 -11.32 12.70
C SER A 501 19.54 -11.44 14.07
N ARG A 502 18.82 -11.18 15.16
CA ARG A 502 19.36 -11.22 16.54
C ARG A 502 19.27 -12.61 17.15
N SER A 503 18.30 -13.41 16.77
CA SER A 503 17.99 -14.72 17.35
C SER A 503 18.51 -15.89 16.51
N ALA A 504 18.70 -15.73 15.19
CA ALA A 504 18.97 -16.82 14.25
C ALA A 504 20.17 -17.67 14.66
N ALA A 505 21.30 -17.05 14.98
CA ALA A 505 22.52 -17.78 15.37
C ALA A 505 22.31 -18.62 16.65
N GLY A 506 21.65 -18.06 17.67
CA GLY A 506 21.35 -18.76 18.93
C GLY A 506 20.30 -19.86 18.79
N MET A 507 19.38 -19.70 17.84
CA MET A 507 18.29 -20.67 17.57
C MET A 507 18.72 -21.82 16.67
N THR A 508 19.85 -21.71 15.96
CA THR A 508 20.30 -22.73 15.00
C THR A 508 20.28 -24.16 15.56
N PRO A 509 20.83 -24.47 16.76
CA PRO A 509 20.79 -25.84 17.27
C PRO A 509 19.37 -26.38 17.46
N SER A 510 18.47 -25.58 18.01
CA SER A 510 17.07 -25.96 18.22
C SER A 510 16.30 -26.16 16.92
N VAL A 511 16.51 -25.30 15.93
CA VAL A 511 15.92 -25.43 14.59
C VAL A 511 16.40 -26.71 13.93
N MET A 512 17.72 -26.98 13.94
CA MET A 512 18.30 -28.18 13.34
C MET A 512 17.78 -29.46 13.99
N GLN A 513 17.66 -29.48 15.32
CA GLN A 513 17.05 -30.61 16.04
C GLN A 513 15.58 -30.84 15.63
N ALA A 514 14.80 -29.77 15.47
CA ALA A 514 13.42 -29.88 15.03
C ALA A 514 13.32 -30.47 13.60
N ILE A 515 14.19 -30.05 12.70
CA ILE A 515 14.22 -30.48 11.30
C ILE A 515 14.61 -31.95 11.14
N GLU A 516 15.49 -32.49 12.01
CA GLU A 516 15.89 -33.92 11.92
C GLU A 516 14.70 -34.88 11.94
N GLY A 517 13.67 -34.54 12.71
CA GLY A 517 12.45 -35.34 12.81
C GLY A 517 11.32 -34.96 11.83
N ALA A 518 11.48 -33.93 11.02
CA ALA A 518 10.42 -33.42 10.15
C ALA A 518 10.27 -34.20 8.86
N ASP A 519 9.03 -34.47 8.46
CA ASP A 519 8.71 -35.02 7.13
C ASP A 519 8.70 -33.92 6.08
N HIS A 520 8.27 -32.72 6.47
CA HIS A 520 8.27 -31.51 5.64
C HIS A 520 8.76 -30.30 6.41
N VAL A 521 9.41 -29.39 5.69
CA VAL A 521 9.88 -28.10 6.23
C VAL A 521 9.32 -26.98 5.36
N ILE A 522 8.81 -25.93 5.99
CA ILE A 522 8.50 -24.64 5.36
C ILE A 522 9.51 -23.61 5.85
N ALA A 523 10.23 -22.96 4.94
CA ALA A 523 11.08 -21.80 5.25
C ALA A 523 10.44 -20.55 4.63
N ALA A 524 9.79 -19.71 5.43
CA ALA A 524 9.13 -18.50 4.96
C ALA A 524 10.02 -17.27 5.15
N LEU A 525 10.42 -16.63 4.05
CA LEU A 525 11.37 -15.52 4.01
C LEU A 525 10.64 -14.20 3.81
N TYR A 526 10.62 -13.35 4.83
CA TYR A 526 9.99 -12.02 4.80
C TYR A 526 11.03 -10.96 4.44
N VAL A 527 11.36 -10.86 3.15
CA VAL A 527 12.28 -9.87 2.60
C VAL A 527 11.48 -8.85 1.81
N VAL A 528 11.18 -7.71 2.43
CA VAL A 528 10.32 -6.66 1.86
C VAL A 528 11.10 -5.36 1.85
N PRO A 529 11.11 -4.59 0.73
CA PRO A 529 11.71 -3.27 0.70
C PRO A 529 11.07 -2.35 1.75
N VAL A 530 11.90 -1.69 2.54
CA VAL A 530 11.47 -0.67 3.50
C VAL A 530 12.27 0.59 3.23
N ALA A 531 11.61 1.60 2.68
CA ALA A 531 12.23 2.88 2.36
C ALA A 531 12.89 3.52 3.60
N GLY A 532 14.09 4.05 3.42
CA GLY A 532 14.85 4.69 4.49
C GLY A 532 15.50 3.73 5.51
N ARG A 533 15.42 2.41 5.30
CA ARG A 533 16.01 1.41 6.19
C ARG A 533 17.32 0.87 5.61
N ALA A 534 18.39 0.97 6.39
CA ALA A 534 19.66 0.31 6.11
C ALA A 534 19.89 -0.82 7.12
N ILE A 535 20.23 -2.02 6.63
CA ILE A 535 20.68 -3.13 7.46
C ILE A 535 22.21 -3.07 7.54
N ARG A 536 22.76 -3.12 8.76
CA ARG A 536 24.21 -3.24 8.96
C ARG A 536 24.60 -4.71 8.92
N THR A 537 25.59 -5.04 8.08
CA THR A 537 26.20 -6.37 8.06
C THR A 537 27.08 -6.60 9.30
N ALA A 538 27.35 -7.86 9.63
CA ALA A 538 28.30 -8.23 10.67
C ALA A 538 29.70 -7.64 10.45
N SER A 539 30.09 -7.39 9.20
CA SER A 539 31.35 -6.73 8.81
C SER A 539 31.31 -5.21 8.93
N GLY A 540 30.21 -4.60 9.40
CA GLY A 540 30.04 -3.14 9.56
C GLY A 540 29.66 -2.41 8.27
N GLY A 541 29.48 -3.11 7.15
CA GLY A 541 28.92 -2.56 5.91
C GLY A 541 27.42 -2.28 6.03
N VAL A 542 26.89 -1.51 5.09
CA VAL A 542 25.44 -1.30 4.96
C VAL A 542 24.96 -2.16 3.80
N THR A 543 24.06 -3.10 4.07
CA THR A 543 23.37 -3.84 3.01
C THR A 543 22.02 -3.24 2.73
N ASN A 544 21.58 -3.56 1.54
CA ASN A 544 20.27 -3.32 1.04
C ASN A 544 19.21 -4.16 1.79
N THR A 545 18.06 -3.59 2.07
CA THR A 545 16.93 -4.25 2.76
C THR A 545 16.27 -5.37 1.95
N VAL A 546 16.66 -5.58 0.70
CA VAL A 546 16.11 -6.64 -0.17
C VAL A 546 16.87 -7.96 -0.08
N ALA A 547 17.81 -8.12 0.84
CA ALA A 547 18.55 -9.33 1.11
C ALA A 547 18.18 -9.94 2.46
N VAL A 548 18.40 -11.24 2.60
CA VAL A 548 18.36 -11.93 3.89
C VAL A 548 19.63 -11.54 4.70
N ASP A 549 19.48 -11.22 5.98
CA ASP A 549 20.61 -10.94 6.87
C ASP A 549 21.57 -12.14 6.97
N ASP A 550 22.87 -11.87 7.17
CA ASP A 550 23.92 -12.90 7.18
C ASP A 550 23.66 -14.04 8.17
N SER A 551 23.15 -13.73 9.37
CA SER A 551 22.87 -14.75 10.41
C SER A 551 21.67 -15.61 10.04
N MET A 552 20.63 -15.01 9.48
CA MET A 552 19.47 -15.73 8.95
C MET A 552 19.84 -16.53 7.70
N GLY A 553 20.70 -16.00 6.84
CA GLY A 553 21.22 -16.69 5.67
C GLY A 553 22.04 -17.92 6.02
N ALA A 554 22.88 -17.84 7.05
CA ALA A 554 23.64 -18.99 7.56
C ALA A 554 22.70 -20.09 8.09
N LEU A 555 21.65 -19.73 8.82
CA LEU A 555 20.65 -20.70 9.29
C LEU A 555 19.88 -21.33 8.12
N LEU A 556 19.46 -20.53 7.13
CA LEU A 556 18.78 -21.05 5.94
C LEU A 556 19.67 -22.04 5.18
N ASN A 557 20.95 -21.72 4.98
CA ASN A 557 21.91 -22.67 4.36
C ASN A 557 22.02 -23.97 5.16
N ALA A 558 22.12 -23.90 6.49
CA ALA A 558 22.15 -25.11 7.33
C ALA A 558 20.88 -25.97 7.17
N ILE A 559 19.70 -25.35 7.07
CA ILE A 559 18.44 -26.05 6.77
C ILE A 559 18.50 -26.73 5.40
N LEU A 560 18.96 -26.00 4.37
CA LEU A 560 19.04 -26.52 3.00
C LEU A 560 20.07 -27.63 2.86
N ASP A 561 21.22 -27.55 3.53
CA ASP A 561 22.24 -28.62 3.54
C ASP A 561 21.67 -29.94 4.10
N ARG A 562 20.69 -29.89 4.97
CA ARG A 562 20.12 -31.06 5.65
C ARG A 562 18.81 -31.56 5.03
N ALA A 563 18.03 -30.67 4.45
CA ALA A 563 16.61 -30.94 4.13
C ALA A 563 16.12 -30.25 2.85
N ALA A 564 16.99 -29.86 1.91
CA ALA A 564 16.57 -29.14 0.71
C ALA A 564 15.49 -29.87 -0.09
N ASP A 565 15.57 -31.20 -0.15
CA ASP A 565 14.66 -32.07 -0.90
C ASP A 565 13.21 -32.04 -0.35
N ARG A 566 13.02 -31.76 0.93
CA ARG A 566 11.71 -31.70 1.62
C ARG A 566 11.37 -30.31 2.17
N THR A 567 12.14 -29.29 1.82
CA THR A 567 11.91 -27.90 2.23
C THR A 567 11.20 -27.13 1.13
N ALA A 568 10.02 -26.58 1.42
CA ALA A 568 9.35 -25.56 0.62
C ALA A 568 9.80 -24.17 1.09
N VAL A 569 10.50 -23.42 0.25
CA VAL A 569 10.91 -22.04 0.54
C VAL A 569 9.86 -21.07 -0.01
N LEU A 570 9.29 -20.24 0.84
CA LEU A 570 8.27 -19.25 0.51
C LEU A 570 8.89 -17.85 0.51
N ALA A 571 8.98 -17.19 -0.63
CA ALA A 571 9.36 -15.79 -0.73
C ALA A 571 8.14 -14.90 -0.47
N MET A 572 8.03 -14.41 0.76
CA MET A 572 6.96 -13.51 1.21
C MET A 572 7.32 -12.04 0.95
N GLY A 573 7.81 -11.75 -0.24
CA GLY A 573 8.26 -10.43 -0.67
C GLY A 573 9.13 -10.54 -1.92
N ASN A 574 10.40 -10.17 -1.78
CA ASN A 574 11.39 -10.15 -2.86
C ASN A 574 11.58 -11.52 -3.54
N PRO A 575 11.24 -11.66 -4.83
CA PRO A 575 11.37 -12.93 -5.56
C PRO A 575 12.83 -13.30 -5.86
N TYR A 576 13.77 -12.36 -5.80
CA TYR A 576 15.17 -12.58 -6.16
C TYR A 576 16.01 -13.28 -5.09
N VAL A 577 15.46 -13.52 -3.90
CA VAL A 577 16.18 -14.11 -2.76
C VAL A 577 16.84 -15.44 -3.11
N ILE A 578 16.23 -16.26 -3.98
CA ILE A 578 16.78 -17.55 -4.43
C ILE A 578 18.17 -17.43 -5.07
N GLN A 579 18.55 -16.27 -5.63
CA GLN A 579 19.87 -16.07 -6.23
C GLN A 579 21.02 -16.25 -5.24
N ASN A 580 20.78 -15.91 -3.96
CA ASN A 580 21.75 -16.01 -2.88
C ASN A 580 21.77 -17.42 -2.25
N PHE A 581 20.82 -18.29 -2.59
CA PHE A 581 20.64 -19.62 -2.01
C PHE A 581 20.44 -20.68 -3.10
N PRO A 582 21.47 -21.04 -3.88
CA PRO A 582 21.35 -21.94 -5.02
C PRO A 582 20.90 -23.37 -4.64
N ALA A 583 21.07 -23.76 -3.37
CA ALA A 583 20.62 -25.04 -2.84
C ALA A 583 19.09 -25.16 -2.69
N ILE A 584 18.33 -24.07 -2.85
CA ILE A 584 16.84 -24.12 -2.82
C ILE A 584 16.34 -25.00 -3.98
N GLN A 585 15.62 -26.07 -3.65
CA GLN A 585 15.04 -27.00 -4.61
C GLN A 585 13.56 -26.74 -4.88
N ASN A 586 12.82 -26.20 -3.90
CA ASN A 586 11.39 -25.93 -4.06
C ASN A 586 11.14 -24.48 -3.63
N TYR A 587 10.64 -23.65 -4.56
CA TYR A 587 10.56 -22.21 -4.38
C TYR A 587 9.24 -21.63 -4.87
N VAL A 588 8.53 -20.98 -3.96
CA VAL A 588 7.23 -20.34 -4.21
C VAL A 588 7.35 -18.85 -3.94
N CYS A 589 6.89 -18.02 -4.87
CA CYS A 589 6.80 -16.58 -4.72
C CYS A 589 5.37 -16.14 -4.44
N ALA A 590 5.16 -15.37 -3.37
CA ALA A 590 3.90 -14.71 -3.04
C ALA A 590 3.95 -13.18 -3.28
N PHE A 591 5.12 -12.62 -3.57
CA PHE A 591 5.41 -11.20 -3.87
C PHE A 591 4.91 -10.21 -2.82
N SER A 592 4.48 -10.66 -1.64
CA SER A 592 3.92 -9.79 -0.61
C SER A 592 3.90 -10.46 0.75
N ASN A 593 4.10 -9.67 1.80
CA ASN A 593 3.93 -10.08 3.20
C ASN A 593 2.53 -9.77 3.75
N ALA A 594 1.56 -9.46 2.90
CA ALA A 594 0.19 -9.20 3.32
C ALA A 594 -0.49 -10.49 3.82
N SER A 595 -1.40 -10.40 4.80
CA SER A 595 -2.07 -11.56 5.39
C SER A 595 -2.84 -12.41 4.37
N VAL A 596 -3.36 -11.80 3.30
CA VAL A 596 -3.99 -12.52 2.17
C VAL A 596 -2.97 -13.35 1.39
N SER A 597 -1.74 -12.85 1.22
CA SER A 597 -0.64 -13.59 0.56
C SER A 597 -0.11 -14.71 1.45
N GLU A 598 -0.05 -14.52 2.77
CA GLU A 598 0.27 -15.58 3.73
C GLU A 598 -0.76 -16.71 3.65
N THR A 599 -2.05 -16.37 3.62
CA THR A 599 -3.14 -17.33 3.45
C THR A 599 -3.04 -18.06 2.11
N ALA A 600 -2.80 -17.33 1.02
CA ALA A 600 -2.66 -17.89 -0.32
C ALA A 600 -1.48 -18.85 -0.45
N ALA A 601 -0.31 -18.48 0.10
CA ALA A 601 0.89 -19.32 0.09
C ALA A 601 0.64 -20.66 0.81
N VAL A 602 -0.01 -20.64 1.98
CA VAL A 602 -0.37 -21.88 2.69
C VAL A 602 -1.37 -22.69 1.88
N LYS A 603 -2.45 -22.10 1.37
CA LYS A 603 -3.44 -22.82 0.52
C LYS A 603 -2.77 -23.49 -0.68
N ALA A 604 -1.85 -22.79 -1.35
CA ALA A 604 -1.11 -23.32 -2.51
C ALA A 604 -0.19 -24.49 -2.12
N VAL A 605 0.58 -24.33 -1.05
CA VAL A 605 1.50 -25.38 -0.56
C VAL A 605 0.76 -26.63 -0.11
N PHE A 606 -0.48 -26.49 0.40
CA PHE A 606 -1.33 -27.62 0.75
C PHE A 606 -2.23 -28.11 -0.41
N GLY A 607 -2.10 -27.53 -1.61
CA GLY A 607 -2.84 -27.95 -2.81
C GLY A 607 -4.33 -27.62 -2.81
N GLU A 608 -4.78 -26.69 -1.96
CA GLU A 608 -6.19 -26.30 -1.87
C GLU A 608 -6.64 -25.37 -2.99
N ILE A 609 -5.68 -24.66 -3.60
CA ILE A 609 -5.89 -23.79 -4.77
C ILE A 609 -4.96 -24.21 -5.90
N PRO A 610 -5.33 -23.97 -7.15
CA PRO A 610 -4.41 -24.13 -8.26
C PRO A 610 -3.29 -23.09 -8.20
N ILE A 611 -2.08 -23.44 -8.59
CA ILE A 611 -0.98 -22.50 -8.79
C ILE A 611 -0.94 -22.17 -10.28
N ARG A 612 -1.13 -20.89 -10.62
CA ARG A 612 -1.19 -20.40 -12.02
C ARG A 612 -0.47 -19.07 -12.21
N GLY A 613 0.09 -18.50 -11.16
CA GLY A 613 0.86 -17.25 -11.25
C GLY A 613 2.14 -17.44 -12.07
N HIS A 614 2.56 -16.37 -12.74
CA HIS A 614 3.79 -16.33 -13.54
C HIS A 614 4.67 -15.18 -13.05
N LEU A 615 5.99 -15.34 -13.19
CA LEU A 615 6.95 -14.34 -12.78
C LEU A 615 6.75 -13.02 -13.56
N PRO A 616 6.50 -11.89 -12.89
CA PRO A 616 6.45 -10.57 -13.54
C PRO A 616 7.84 -10.00 -13.83
N VAL A 617 8.87 -10.68 -13.36
CA VAL A 617 10.28 -10.29 -13.47
C VAL A 617 11.15 -11.48 -13.75
N THR A 618 12.28 -11.26 -14.42
CA THR A 618 13.34 -12.25 -14.62
C THR A 618 14.15 -12.36 -13.34
N ILE A 619 14.34 -13.58 -12.82
CA ILE A 619 15.29 -13.89 -11.76
C ILE A 619 16.59 -14.34 -12.42
N PRO A 620 17.62 -13.49 -12.53
CA PRO A 620 18.81 -13.77 -13.34
C PRO A 620 19.48 -15.11 -12.97
N GLY A 621 19.73 -15.95 -13.97
CA GLY A 621 20.33 -17.28 -13.80
C GLY A 621 19.39 -18.36 -13.22
N ILE A 622 18.12 -18.04 -12.94
CA ILE A 622 17.17 -18.96 -12.31
C ILE A 622 15.94 -19.19 -13.18
N ALA A 623 15.22 -18.12 -13.55
CA ALA A 623 13.97 -18.21 -14.32
C ALA A 623 13.68 -16.89 -15.05
N SER A 624 13.07 -16.98 -16.22
CA SER A 624 12.72 -15.83 -17.04
C SER A 624 11.35 -15.26 -16.63
N ARG A 625 11.12 -13.98 -16.92
CA ARG A 625 9.77 -13.40 -16.85
C ARG A 625 8.76 -14.24 -17.65
N GLY A 626 7.59 -14.43 -17.10
CA GLY A 626 6.53 -15.25 -17.70
C GLY A 626 6.64 -16.74 -17.37
N GLU A 627 7.71 -17.20 -16.71
CA GLU A 627 7.79 -18.58 -16.25
C GLU A 627 7.01 -18.78 -14.94
N GLY A 628 6.50 -20.03 -14.78
CA GLY A 628 5.81 -20.50 -13.60
C GLY A 628 5.38 -21.94 -13.82
N ILE A 629 5.53 -22.77 -12.79
CA ILE A 629 5.10 -24.18 -12.84
C ILE A 629 3.64 -24.25 -12.40
N GLU A 630 2.75 -24.63 -13.29
CA GLU A 630 1.35 -24.78 -12.98
C GLU A 630 1.07 -26.06 -12.17
N ARG A 631 0.13 -25.97 -11.23
CA ARG A 631 -0.40 -27.09 -10.47
C ARG A 631 -1.92 -26.96 -10.37
N THR A 632 -2.63 -28.08 -10.55
CA THR A 632 -4.08 -28.15 -10.27
C THR A 632 -4.31 -28.29 -8.76
N ALA A 633 -5.43 -27.75 -8.28
CA ALA A 633 -5.87 -28.03 -6.93
C ALA A 633 -6.12 -29.54 -6.79
N GLN A 634 -5.78 -30.09 -5.60
CA GLN A 634 -6.14 -31.47 -5.28
C GLN A 634 -7.64 -31.50 -5.04
N SER A 635 -8.37 -32.35 -5.80
CA SER A 635 -9.78 -32.60 -5.52
C SER A 635 -9.88 -33.28 -4.15
N ASN A 636 -10.68 -32.72 -3.24
CA ASN A 636 -11.05 -33.42 -2.02
C ASN A 636 -11.75 -34.73 -2.40
N ALA A 637 -10.99 -35.83 -2.44
CA ALA A 637 -11.54 -37.15 -2.58
C ALA A 637 -12.20 -37.54 -1.23
N GLY A 638 -13.42 -37.12 -1.01
CA GLY A 638 -14.18 -37.43 0.19
C GLY A 638 -15.40 -36.56 0.39
N GLY A 639 -16.43 -36.71 -0.43
CA GLY A 639 -17.69 -35.99 -0.24
C GLY A 639 -18.65 -36.07 -1.42
N SER A 640 -18.93 -37.28 -1.92
CA SER A 640 -20.11 -37.49 -2.74
C SER A 640 -21.36 -37.48 -1.85
N ASN A 641 -21.91 -36.33 -1.53
CA ASN A 641 -23.29 -36.27 -1.09
C ASN A 641 -24.16 -36.07 -2.31
N ASN A 642 -24.65 -37.17 -2.87
CA ASN A 642 -25.86 -37.20 -3.69
C ASN A 642 -27.02 -36.61 -2.87
N VAL A 643 -27.35 -35.35 -3.14
CA VAL A 643 -28.68 -34.83 -2.83
C VAL A 643 -29.44 -34.86 -4.15
N HIS A 644 -30.26 -35.89 -4.34
CA HIS A 644 -31.34 -35.92 -5.34
C HIS A 644 -32.51 -35.05 -4.88
N PRO A 645 -33.36 -34.55 -5.79
CA PRO A 645 -34.10 -33.32 -5.83
C PRO A 645 -35.16 -33.16 -4.76
#